data_5c98821cc33d3b8a5931a1e403ac3128
#
_entry.id   5c98821cc33d3b8a5931a1e403ac3128
#
_cell.length_a   1.000
_cell.length_b   1.000
_cell.length_c   1.000
_cell.angle_alpha   90.00
_cell.angle_beta   90.00
_cell.angle_gamma   90.00
#
_symmetry.space_group_name_H-M   'P 1'
#
loop_
_entity.id
_entity.type
_entity.pdbx_description
1 polymer ?
#
loop_
_entity_poly.entity_id
_entity_poly.type
_entity_poly.pdbx_seq_one_letter_code
_entity_poly.pdbx_strand_id
1 'polypeptide(L)'
;LKIDTQSFRSIIRGHKLQGDKLDEGIKGMFDVDVLCEPSDFKVCLIHTVPYFTGAGMMGVHIIHNVLAHIEGLCVDYCYLPESTVRKALKSNNIPLFGFGTKIPLREFDVLGFSMFFSPNVCNMVHIINYAQIPFLAEQRGEEWPILIAGGVLNTAPEAIAPIFDVMFIGEGEEQVPVIMETIKKMKKEGKKKEDILKAVALIPGCYVPRFYENIFDPSTKRYAGYKKLWDGAPDKIYWQKVDISDPKYNYTIVDYKKDVARNRLYLTKDVEVTRGCVHGCRFCAPFSWYKPYRERNFEGVKEAIKARQDMGTVRMMGLTPTDYSRYNEARDYAISLGIQYDGYSERIDQFERTWDDNRRKKSVCFALECANAEMRRRVNKHLPDDVFWAAFKKAIGAGIIKTKVMCMIGLPFETQKDVIDLHNLMDEMWRVSREIRPMSAIELSVNLFLPKPHTPFQWAAHRESPWMADFVRIYNEKFNDGSYVVFDEKLGRNVVKGWRNVKGSPAGRRLEALLDRADRRFCVPMIKTILKFNIYSEQDWGESNSKLWVGVKTYMQIHYGYDIDDTLRELEFDTPFPWDIIDVGTNREFLWEEWQRSSKAHETEGCNFGCANCGVVSKYPQLNGKSVCSQKKKWFDESNPSGVLQLAPDQIKGGTNG
;
A
#
# COMPACT_ATOMS: atom_id res chain seq x y z
N LEU A 1 10.67 -12.94 -30.09
CA LEU A 1 12.04 -12.48 -30.35
C LEU A 1 12.67 -12.00 -29.03
N LYS A 2 13.77 -12.61 -28.57
CA LYS A 2 14.49 -12.09 -27.40
C LYS A 2 15.29 -10.85 -27.75
N ILE A 3 15.36 -9.90 -26.86
CA ILE A 3 16.21 -8.70 -27.01
C ILE A 3 17.69 -9.13 -26.90
N ASP A 4 18.50 -8.72 -27.86
CA ASP A 4 19.95 -8.91 -27.76
C ASP A 4 20.54 -8.04 -26.65
N THR A 5 20.88 -8.71 -25.54
CA THR A 5 21.37 -8.05 -24.34
C THR A 5 22.73 -7.42 -24.50
N GLN A 6 23.61 -7.94 -25.36
CA GLN A 6 24.94 -7.35 -25.58
C GLN A 6 24.84 -6.05 -26.34
N SER A 7 24.08 -6.03 -27.44
CA SER A 7 23.81 -4.82 -28.19
C SER A 7 23.09 -3.77 -27.32
N PHE A 8 22.11 -4.18 -26.50
CA PHE A 8 21.38 -3.25 -25.63
C PHE A 8 22.27 -2.70 -24.50
N ARG A 9 23.13 -3.52 -23.89
CA ARG A 9 24.14 -3.03 -22.92
C ARG A 9 25.09 -2.01 -23.56
N SER A 10 25.50 -2.24 -24.81
CA SER A 10 26.35 -1.32 -25.57
C SER A 10 25.65 0.02 -25.82
N ILE A 11 24.38 -0.01 -26.20
CA ILE A 11 23.55 1.19 -26.39
C ILE A 11 23.46 1.99 -25.10
N ILE A 12 23.17 1.33 -23.95
CA ILE A 12 23.09 2.01 -22.66
C ILE A 12 24.42 2.66 -22.27
N ARG A 13 25.55 1.96 -22.47
CA ARG A 13 26.89 2.50 -22.18
C ARG A 13 27.25 3.69 -23.06
N GLY A 14 26.73 3.75 -24.27
CA GLY A 14 26.91 4.90 -25.20
C GLY A 14 26.19 6.18 -24.76
N HIS A 15 25.15 6.07 -23.94
CA HIS A 15 24.48 7.21 -23.33
C HIS A 15 25.21 7.62 -22.03
N LYS A 16 26.39 8.27 -22.16
CA LYS A 16 27.26 8.76 -21.06
C LYS A 16 26.53 8.95 -19.71
N LEU A 17 26.87 8.08 -18.76
CA LEU A 17 26.22 8.02 -17.46
C LEU A 17 27.19 8.46 -16.38
N GLN A 18 26.73 9.34 -15.52
CA GLN A 18 27.49 9.76 -14.33
C GLN A 18 27.01 8.99 -13.09
N GLY A 19 27.92 8.22 -12.47
CA GLY A 19 27.84 7.73 -11.08
C GLY A 19 27.34 6.30 -10.88
N ASP A 20 27.71 5.73 -9.73
CA ASP A 20 27.50 4.34 -9.26
C ASP A 20 26.05 3.85 -9.21
N LYS A 21 25.05 4.75 -9.22
CA LYS A 21 23.62 4.39 -9.19
C LYS A 21 23.13 3.68 -10.45
N LEU A 22 23.88 3.77 -11.53
CA LEU A 22 23.54 3.12 -12.78
C LEU A 22 23.71 1.60 -12.73
N ASP A 23 24.77 1.13 -12.07
CA ASP A 23 25.07 -0.28 -11.98
C ASP A 23 24.00 -1.07 -11.26
N GLU A 24 23.30 -0.49 -10.28
CA GLU A 24 22.26 -1.20 -9.54
C GLU A 24 20.97 -1.41 -10.34
N GLY A 25 20.49 -0.38 -11.05
CA GLY A 25 19.31 -0.50 -11.93
C GLY A 25 19.54 -1.39 -13.14
N ILE A 26 20.76 -1.35 -13.71
CA ILE A 26 21.19 -2.23 -14.80
C ILE A 26 21.39 -3.65 -14.31
N LYS A 27 21.96 -3.86 -13.12
CA LYS A 27 22.15 -5.19 -12.52
C LYS A 27 20.85 -5.98 -12.48
N GLY A 28 19.77 -5.41 -11.93
CA GLY A 28 18.46 -6.08 -11.86
C GLY A 28 17.93 -6.48 -13.24
N MET A 29 18.20 -5.68 -14.27
CA MET A 29 17.71 -5.93 -15.63
C MET A 29 18.47 -6.99 -16.39
N PHE A 30 19.76 -7.24 -16.07
CA PHE A 30 20.63 -8.11 -16.86
C PHE A 30 21.23 -9.28 -16.10
N ASP A 31 21.18 -9.26 -14.79
CA ASP A 31 21.79 -10.30 -13.96
C ASP A 31 20.79 -11.38 -13.52
N VAL A 32 19.55 -11.28 -13.97
CA VAL A 32 18.51 -12.28 -13.74
C VAL A 32 18.25 -13.01 -15.05
N ASP A 33 18.39 -14.31 -15.03
CA ASP A 33 17.98 -15.19 -16.10
C ASP A 33 16.80 -16.05 -15.65
N VAL A 34 15.69 -15.95 -16.36
CA VAL A 34 14.54 -16.85 -16.24
C VAL A 34 14.48 -17.70 -17.48
N LEU A 35 14.55 -18.99 -17.29
CA LEU A 35 14.43 -19.95 -18.39
C LEU A 35 12.94 -20.27 -18.60
N CYS A 36 12.46 -19.99 -19.80
CA CYS A 36 11.12 -20.40 -20.25
C CYS A 36 11.27 -21.37 -21.40
N GLU A 37 10.54 -22.47 -21.33
CA GLU A 37 10.38 -23.34 -22.48
C GLU A 37 9.48 -22.65 -23.54
N PRO A 38 9.67 -22.92 -24.83
CA PRO A 38 8.85 -22.32 -25.88
C PRO A 38 7.36 -22.57 -25.73
N SER A 39 6.99 -23.72 -25.17
CA SER A 39 5.62 -24.13 -24.91
C SER A 39 5.00 -23.57 -23.62
N ASP A 40 5.80 -22.91 -22.77
CA ASP A 40 5.32 -22.36 -21.50
C ASP A 40 4.34 -21.21 -21.71
N PHE A 41 3.34 -21.18 -20.84
CA PHE A 41 2.46 -20.03 -20.69
C PHE A 41 3.20 -18.93 -19.94
N LYS A 42 3.32 -17.74 -20.56
CA LYS A 42 4.22 -16.68 -20.10
C LYS A 42 3.48 -15.61 -19.33
N VAL A 43 3.87 -15.42 -18.08
CA VAL A 43 3.32 -14.38 -17.17
C VAL A 43 4.44 -13.43 -16.78
N CYS A 44 4.22 -12.12 -16.89
CA CYS A 44 5.14 -11.12 -16.36
C CYS A 44 4.49 -10.33 -15.22
N LEU A 45 5.10 -10.35 -14.04
CA LEU A 45 4.70 -9.55 -12.90
C LEU A 45 5.36 -8.17 -12.98
N ILE A 46 4.53 -7.13 -13.05
CA ILE A 46 4.98 -5.76 -13.31
C ILE A 46 4.92 -4.93 -12.05
N HIS A 47 6.08 -4.45 -11.63
CA HIS A 47 6.20 -3.43 -10.60
C HIS A 47 6.18 -2.03 -11.21
N THR A 48 5.27 -1.20 -10.74
CA THR A 48 5.13 0.18 -11.21
C THR A 48 6.12 1.17 -10.57
N VAL A 49 7.24 0.67 -10.08
CA VAL A 49 8.35 1.44 -9.50
C VAL A 49 9.68 0.89 -10.02
N PRO A 50 10.79 1.65 -9.91
CA PRO A 50 12.11 1.15 -10.26
C PRO A 50 12.51 -0.10 -9.47
N TYR A 51 13.43 -0.88 -10.05
CA TYR A 51 13.91 -2.13 -9.47
C TYR A 51 14.37 -1.99 -8.01
N PHE A 52 15.17 -0.99 -7.70
CA PHE A 52 15.69 -0.76 -6.36
C PHE A 52 14.58 -0.59 -5.30
N THR A 53 13.46 0.03 -5.67
CA THR A 53 12.31 0.22 -4.79
C THR A 53 11.39 -1.01 -4.76
N GLY A 54 11.20 -1.65 -5.92
CA GLY A 54 10.22 -2.72 -6.12
C GLY A 54 10.69 -4.10 -5.72
N ALA A 55 11.98 -4.38 -5.82
CA ALA A 55 12.54 -5.72 -5.61
C ALA A 55 12.31 -6.30 -4.20
N GLY A 56 12.09 -5.44 -3.20
CA GLY A 56 11.78 -5.85 -1.82
C GLY A 56 10.28 -5.94 -1.50
N MET A 57 9.38 -5.78 -2.46
CA MET A 57 7.94 -5.74 -2.20
C MET A 57 7.33 -7.12 -2.00
N MET A 58 6.99 -7.45 -0.78
CA MET A 58 6.52 -8.78 -0.35
C MET A 58 5.28 -9.27 -1.12
N GLY A 59 4.30 -8.43 -1.40
CA GLY A 59 3.05 -8.85 -2.07
C GLY A 59 3.28 -9.49 -3.44
N VAL A 60 4.22 -8.96 -4.25
CA VAL A 60 4.54 -9.54 -5.55
C VAL A 60 5.35 -10.83 -5.40
N HIS A 61 6.21 -10.92 -4.36
CA HIS A 61 6.92 -12.17 -4.07
C HIS A 61 5.97 -13.29 -3.66
N ILE A 62 4.94 -12.99 -2.84
CA ILE A 62 3.89 -13.96 -2.50
C ILE A 62 3.23 -14.49 -3.77
N ILE A 63 2.80 -13.60 -4.67
CA ILE A 63 2.17 -14.00 -5.93
C ILE A 63 3.14 -14.78 -6.84
N HIS A 64 4.41 -14.36 -6.90
CA HIS A 64 5.42 -15.14 -7.65
C HIS A 64 5.57 -16.56 -7.09
N ASN A 65 5.71 -16.69 -5.77
CA ASN A 65 5.84 -18.01 -5.14
C ASN A 65 4.64 -18.91 -5.45
N VAL A 66 3.42 -18.32 -5.41
CA VAL A 66 2.19 -19.04 -5.77
C VAL A 66 2.22 -19.51 -7.23
N LEU A 67 2.59 -18.64 -8.15
CA LEU A 67 2.62 -18.94 -9.59
C LEU A 67 3.74 -19.89 -9.99
N ALA A 68 4.89 -19.82 -9.32
CA ALA A 68 6.05 -20.65 -9.60
C ALA A 68 5.82 -22.16 -9.34
N HIS A 69 4.75 -22.52 -8.64
CA HIS A 69 4.36 -23.91 -8.39
C HIS A 69 3.40 -24.48 -9.47
N ILE A 70 2.98 -23.66 -10.43
CA ILE A 70 2.11 -24.11 -11.52
C ILE A 70 2.95 -24.66 -12.66
N GLU A 71 2.75 -25.94 -13.00
CA GLU A 71 3.47 -26.60 -14.08
C GLU A 71 3.20 -25.94 -15.44
N GLY A 72 4.24 -25.78 -16.25
CA GLY A 72 4.17 -25.16 -17.58
C GLY A 72 3.83 -23.68 -17.54
N LEU A 73 4.17 -23.00 -16.44
CA LEU A 73 4.10 -21.55 -16.29
C LEU A 73 5.51 -20.98 -16.21
N CYS A 74 5.81 -20.03 -17.09
CA CYS A 74 7.01 -19.21 -16.98
C CYS A 74 6.64 -17.87 -16.35
N VAL A 75 7.23 -17.55 -15.21
CA VAL A 75 6.95 -16.28 -14.47
C VAL A 75 8.19 -15.41 -14.52
N ASP A 76 8.04 -14.20 -15.04
CA ASP A 76 9.09 -13.18 -15.12
C ASP A 76 8.68 -11.91 -14.38
N TYR A 77 9.61 -10.98 -14.25
CA TYR A 77 9.40 -9.66 -13.65
C TYR A 77 9.72 -8.54 -14.62
N CYS A 78 9.01 -7.43 -14.47
CA CYS A 78 9.38 -6.16 -15.07
C CYS A 78 9.19 -5.02 -14.06
N TYR A 79 10.07 -4.03 -14.15
CA TYR A 79 10.08 -2.83 -13.30
C TYR A 79 10.08 -1.60 -14.20
N LEU A 80 9.71 -0.44 -13.63
CA LEU A 80 9.92 0.82 -14.34
C LEU A 80 11.43 1.00 -14.59
N PRO A 81 11.86 1.12 -15.84
CA PRO A 81 13.29 1.30 -16.13
C PRO A 81 13.80 2.65 -15.62
N GLU A 82 15.07 2.70 -15.23
CA GLU A 82 15.77 3.94 -14.87
C GLU A 82 15.81 4.93 -16.05
N SER A 83 15.94 6.22 -15.75
CA SER A 83 15.79 7.31 -16.74
C SER A 83 16.67 7.14 -17.98
N THR A 84 17.87 6.62 -17.83
CA THR A 84 18.78 6.37 -18.95
C THR A 84 18.34 5.20 -19.81
N VAL A 85 17.89 4.13 -19.17
CA VAL A 85 17.32 2.98 -19.88
C VAL A 85 16.09 3.40 -20.66
N ARG A 86 15.22 4.23 -20.06
CA ARG A 86 14.04 4.82 -20.74
C ARG A 86 14.41 5.59 -22.00
N LYS A 87 15.47 6.40 -21.94
CA LYS A 87 15.99 7.14 -23.11
C LYS A 87 16.48 6.18 -24.19
N ALA A 88 17.25 5.15 -23.81
CA ALA A 88 17.77 4.15 -24.74
C ALA A 88 16.65 3.36 -25.44
N LEU A 89 15.64 2.90 -24.70
CA LEU A 89 14.46 2.22 -25.26
C LEU A 89 13.77 3.10 -26.31
N LYS A 90 13.49 4.36 -25.94
CA LYS A 90 12.80 5.32 -26.83
C LYS A 90 13.61 5.66 -28.07
N SER A 91 14.90 6.00 -27.93
CA SER A 91 15.75 6.42 -29.04
C SER A 91 16.01 5.32 -30.06
N ASN A 92 15.95 4.06 -29.65
CA ASN A 92 16.20 2.91 -30.51
C ASN A 92 14.92 2.12 -30.85
N ASN A 93 13.74 2.63 -30.49
CA ASN A 93 12.45 1.97 -30.69
C ASN A 93 12.41 0.51 -30.16
N ILE A 94 13.06 0.26 -29.03
CA ILE A 94 13.12 -1.06 -28.41
C ILE A 94 11.94 -1.19 -27.43
N PRO A 95 11.05 -2.19 -27.58
CA PRO A 95 9.96 -2.41 -26.64
C PRO A 95 10.49 -2.85 -25.28
N LEU A 96 9.81 -2.43 -24.18
CA LEU A 96 10.11 -2.89 -22.84
C LEU A 96 9.87 -4.42 -22.75
N PHE A 97 10.70 -5.10 -21.96
CA PHE A 97 10.79 -6.55 -21.92
C PHE A 97 10.89 -7.08 -20.48
N GLY A 98 10.61 -8.37 -20.30
CA GLY A 98 10.80 -9.07 -19.04
C GLY A 98 12.26 -9.13 -18.63
N PHE A 99 12.57 -8.87 -17.38
CA PHE A 99 13.95 -8.71 -16.89
C PHE A 99 14.72 -10.03 -16.89
N GLY A 100 14.03 -11.15 -16.64
CA GLY A 100 14.64 -12.48 -16.66
C GLY A 100 14.73 -13.08 -18.08
N THR A 101 13.62 -13.10 -18.78
CA THR A 101 13.49 -13.76 -20.09
C THR A 101 14.03 -12.97 -21.27
N LYS A 102 14.07 -11.63 -21.16
CA LYS A 102 14.35 -10.68 -22.25
C LYS A 102 13.32 -10.72 -23.39
N ILE A 103 12.14 -11.28 -23.12
CA ILE A 103 11.01 -11.29 -24.06
C ILE A 103 10.28 -9.95 -23.99
N PRO A 104 9.94 -9.31 -25.13
CA PRO A 104 9.09 -8.10 -25.13
C PRO A 104 7.79 -8.32 -24.38
N LEU A 105 7.35 -7.35 -23.56
CA LEU A 105 6.13 -7.49 -22.75
C LEU A 105 4.89 -7.83 -23.59
N ARG A 106 4.82 -7.32 -24.82
CA ARG A 106 3.69 -7.60 -25.72
C ARG A 106 3.62 -9.06 -26.20
N GLU A 107 4.67 -9.87 -26.00
CA GLU A 107 4.76 -11.29 -26.39
C GLU A 107 4.46 -12.24 -25.21
N PHE A 108 4.10 -11.72 -24.05
CA PHE A 108 3.60 -12.50 -22.93
C PHE A 108 2.10 -12.84 -23.11
N ASP A 109 1.64 -13.88 -22.42
CA ASP A 109 0.22 -14.23 -22.38
C ASP A 109 -0.57 -13.35 -21.40
N VAL A 110 0.06 -13.05 -20.26
CA VAL A 110 -0.53 -12.24 -19.19
C VAL A 110 0.50 -11.26 -18.64
N LEU A 111 0.07 -10.03 -18.42
CA LEU A 111 0.81 -9.01 -17.68
C LEU A 111 0.08 -8.67 -16.38
N GLY A 112 0.68 -9.01 -15.24
CA GLY A 112 0.13 -8.78 -13.90
C GLY A 112 0.71 -7.52 -13.27
N PHE A 113 -0.06 -6.43 -13.20
CA PHE A 113 0.36 -5.15 -12.64
C PHE A 113 0.11 -5.07 -11.15
N SER A 114 1.15 -4.77 -10.36
CA SER A 114 1.04 -4.49 -8.93
C SER A 114 0.69 -3.02 -8.69
N MET A 115 -0.58 -2.76 -8.36
CA MET A 115 -1.15 -1.42 -8.15
C MET A 115 -1.33 -1.14 -6.66
N PHE A 116 -0.27 -0.74 -5.98
CA PHE A 116 -0.25 -0.59 -4.50
C PHE A 116 -0.22 0.86 -4.00
N PHE A 117 0.06 1.84 -4.86
CA PHE A 117 0.17 3.24 -4.50
C PHE A 117 -0.35 4.13 -5.65
N SER A 118 -1.33 5.00 -5.35
CA SER A 118 -2.04 5.79 -6.38
C SER A 118 -1.11 6.57 -7.32
N PRO A 119 -0.06 7.24 -6.85
CA PRO A 119 0.90 7.92 -7.72
C PRO A 119 1.57 7.05 -8.79
N ASN A 120 1.70 5.76 -8.54
CA ASN A 120 2.33 4.84 -9.49
C ASN A 120 1.53 4.59 -10.77
N VAL A 121 0.30 5.10 -10.83
CA VAL A 121 -0.48 5.13 -12.07
C VAL A 121 0.27 5.85 -13.20
N CYS A 122 1.03 6.91 -12.88
CA CYS A 122 1.86 7.58 -13.87
C CYS A 122 2.92 6.63 -14.46
N ASN A 123 3.57 5.87 -13.60
CA ASN A 123 4.60 4.90 -14.01
C ASN A 123 3.99 3.73 -14.81
N MET A 124 2.80 3.27 -14.42
CA MET A 124 2.05 2.25 -15.16
C MET A 124 1.79 2.69 -16.60
N VAL A 125 1.33 3.93 -16.80
CA VAL A 125 1.11 4.50 -18.14
C VAL A 125 2.40 4.46 -18.96
N HIS A 126 3.53 4.86 -18.37
CA HIS A 126 4.82 4.81 -19.07
C HIS A 126 5.28 3.38 -19.39
N ILE A 127 5.09 2.42 -18.49
CA ILE A 127 5.42 1.00 -18.73
C ILE A 127 4.64 0.48 -19.94
N ILE A 128 3.32 0.71 -20.00
CA ILE A 128 2.48 0.31 -21.14
C ILE A 128 2.96 0.99 -22.44
N ASN A 129 3.30 2.28 -22.38
CA ASN A 129 3.83 3.02 -23.51
C ASN A 129 5.17 2.46 -24.02
N TYR A 130 6.12 2.16 -23.11
CA TYR A 130 7.40 1.54 -23.48
C TYR A 130 7.24 0.10 -23.97
N ALA A 131 6.23 -0.62 -23.50
CA ALA A 131 5.90 -1.96 -23.99
C ALA A 131 5.26 -1.92 -25.38
N GLN A 132 4.90 -0.74 -25.88
CA GLN A 132 4.21 -0.53 -27.17
C GLN A 132 2.89 -1.28 -27.26
N ILE A 133 2.12 -1.30 -26.16
CA ILE A 133 0.82 -1.95 -26.02
C ILE A 133 -0.28 -0.88 -26.06
N PRO A 134 -1.41 -1.10 -26.76
CA PRO A 134 -2.56 -0.19 -26.71
C PRO A 134 -3.06 0.02 -25.27
N PHE A 135 -3.36 1.26 -24.90
CA PHE A 135 -3.72 1.60 -23.53
C PHE A 135 -5.05 1.00 -23.10
N LEU A 136 -6.09 1.15 -23.90
CA LEU A 136 -7.44 0.74 -23.52
C LEU A 136 -7.68 -0.73 -23.83
N ALA A 137 -8.34 -1.45 -22.92
CA ALA A 137 -8.65 -2.86 -23.07
C ALA A 137 -9.48 -3.16 -24.33
N GLU A 138 -10.35 -2.24 -24.72
CA GLU A 138 -11.16 -2.33 -25.97
C GLU A 138 -10.33 -2.28 -27.26
N GLN A 139 -9.11 -1.72 -27.21
CA GLN A 139 -8.19 -1.63 -28.35
C GLN A 139 -7.32 -2.87 -28.53
N ARG A 140 -7.38 -3.83 -27.59
CA ARG A 140 -6.55 -5.04 -27.58
C ARG A 140 -7.36 -6.26 -27.99
N GLY A 141 -7.05 -6.81 -29.18
CA GLY A 141 -7.59 -8.06 -29.69
C GLY A 141 -6.86 -9.30 -29.11
N GLU A 142 -6.98 -10.42 -29.83
CA GLU A 142 -6.43 -11.73 -29.46
C GLU A 142 -4.90 -11.76 -29.41
N GLU A 143 -4.27 -10.90 -30.21
CA GLU A 143 -2.83 -10.81 -30.40
C GLU A 143 -2.10 -10.15 -29.22
N TRP A 144 -2.84 -9.49 -28.31
CA TRP A 144 -2.27 -8.79 -27.18
C TRP A 144 -2.37 -9.59 -25.89
N PRO A 145 -1.44 -9.40 -24.95
CA PRO A 145 -1.54 -10.00 -23.62
C PRO A 145 -2.82 -9.55 -22.89
N ILE A 146 -3.30 -10.41 -22.00
CA ILE A 146 -4.35 -10.03 -21.03
C ILE A 146 -3.68 -9.20 -19.92
N LEU A 147 -4.11 -7.97 -19.71
CA LEU A 147 -3.62 -7.11 -18.64
C LEU A 147 -4.48 -7.28 -17.39
N ILE A 148 -3.84 -7.71 -16.31
CA ILE A 148 -4.49 -7.92 -15.02
C ILE A 148 -3.90 -6.95 -14.00
N ALA A 149 -4.75 -6.17 -13.31
CA ALA A 149 -4.33 -5.38 -12.15
C ALA A 149 -4.59 -6.14 -10.84
N GLY A 150 -3.62 -6.11 -9.92
CA GLY A 150 -3.76 -6.57 -8.53
C GLY A 150 -3.29 -5.50 -7.57
N GLY A 151 -3.75 -5.55 -6.33
CA GLY A 151 -3.34 -4.63 -5.27
C GLY A 151 -4.43 -3.67 -4.80
N VAL A 152 -4.07 -2.84 -3.84
CA VAL A 152 -5.05 -2.05 -3.05
C VAL A 152 -5.75 -0.93 -3.82
N LEU A 153 -5.19 -0.44 -4.93
CA LEU A 153 -5.87 0.55 -5.78
C LEU A 153 -7.16 0.01 -6.40
N ASN A 154 -7.26 -1.29 -6.53
CA ASN A 154 -8.45 -1.93 -7.11
C ASN A 154 -9.69 -1.85 -6.19
N THR A 155 -9.57 -1.31 -4.99
CA THR A 155 -10.73 -0.99 -4.13
C THR A 155 -11.57 0.16 -4.67
N ALA A 156 -10.99 1.01 -5.53
CA ALA A 156 -11.67 2.06 -6.28
C ALA A 156 -11.22 1.98 -7.74
N PRO A 157 -11.72 0.99 -8.51
CA PRO A 157 -11.14 0.61 -9.78
C PRO A 157 -11.41 1.59 -10.93
N GLU A 158 -12.52 2.33 -10.87
CA GLU A 158 -13.11 2.98 -12.05
C GLU A 158 -12.19 3.98 -12.76
N ALA A 159 -11.37 4.73 -12.02
CA ALA A 159 -10.46 5.71 -12.61
C ALA A 159 -9.43 5.10 -13.61
N ILE A 160 -9.09 3.81 -13.44
CA ILE A 160 -8.12 3.08 -14.27
C ILE A 160 -8.71 1.84 -14.94
N ALA A 161 -9.96 1.50 -14.64
CA ALA A 161 -10.64 0.30 -15.15
C ALA A 161 -10.56 0.13 -16.68
N PRO A 162 -10.71 1.18 -17.52
CA PRO A 162 -10.64 1.02 -18.96
C PRO A 162 -9.28 0.51 -19.49
N ILE A 163 -8.21 0.56 -18.68
CA ILE A 163 -6.88 0.06 -19.06
C ILE A 163 -6.80 -1.46 -18.97
N PHE A 164 -7.49 -2.07 -18.01
CA PHE A 164 -7.30 -3.47 -17.67
C PHE A 164 -8.38 -4.38 -18.25
N ASP A 165 -7.97 -5.56 -18.68
CA ASP A 165 -8.90 -6.62 -19.08
C ASP A 165 -9.57 -7.24 -17.84
N VAL A 166 -8.79 -7.40 -16.74
CA VAL A 166 -9.24 -7.93 -15.45
C VAL A 166 -8.62 -7.11 -14.32
N MET A 167 -9.39 -6.85 -13.27
CA MET A 167 -8.88 -6.31 -12.02
C MET A 167 -9.20 -7.30 -10.90
N PHE A 168 -8.18 -7.84 -10.25
CA PHE A 168 -8.34 -8.78 -9.15
C PHE A 168 -8.45 -8.04 -7.82
N ILE A 169 -9.48 -8.37 -7.04
CA ILE A 169 -9.88 -7.66 -5.82
C ILE A 169 -9.61 -8.55 -4.61
N GLY A 170 -8.55 -8.25 -3.87
CA GLY A 170 -8.25 -8.96 -2.62
C GLY A 170 -6.89 -9.65 -2.58
N GLU A 171 -6.82 -10.68 -1.73
CA GLU A 171 -5.65 -11.51 -1.49
C GLU A 171 -5.59 -12.65 -2.52
N GLY A 172 -4.48 -12.77 -3.22
CA GLY A 172 -4.41 -13.52 -4.48
C GLY A 172 -4.01 -14.98 -4.36
N GLU A 173 -3.64 -15.47 -3.18
CA GLU A 173 -3.01 -16.78 -3.02
C GLU A 173 -3.88 -17.96 -3.50
N GLU A 174 -5.19 -17.84 -3.38
CA GLU A 174 -6.14 -18.89 -3.81
C GLU A 174 -6.62 -18.71 -5.25
N GLN A 175 -6.95 -17.47 -5.62
CA GLN A 175 -7.67 -17.25 -6.88
C GLN A 175 -6.73 -16.94 -8.06
N VAL A 176 -5.55 -16.36 -7.83
CA VAL A 176 -4.62 -16.07 -8.92
C VAL A 176 -4.15 -17.34 -9.66
N PRO A 177 -3.84 -18.47 -9.00
CA PRO A 177 -3.62 -19.74 -9.69
C PRO A 177 -4.79 -20.18 -10.58
N VAL A 178 -6.02 -20.10 -10.05
CA VAL A 178 -7.23 -20.48 -10.80
C VAL A 178 -7.41 -19.60 -12.04
N ILE A 179 -7.14 -18.29 -11.92
CA ILE A 179 -7.19 -17.36 -13.06
C ILE A 179 -6.17 -17.78 -14.12
N MET A 180 -4.91 -18.04 -13.73
CA MET A 180 -3.85 -18.37 -14.67
C MET A 180 -4.10 -19.73 -15.37
N GLU A 181 -4.55 -20.74 -14.62
CA GLU A 181 -4.88 -22.03 -15.19
C GLU A 181 -6.08 -21.94 -16.14
N THR A 182 -7.09 -21.15 -15.80
CA THR A 182 -8.27 -20.91 -16.66
C THR A 182 -7.83 -20.27 -17.98
N ILE A 183 -7.06 -19.18 -17.93
CA ILE A 183 -6.59 -18.49 -19.14
C ILE A 183 -5.69 -19.43 -19.98
N LYS A 184 -4.74 -20.10 -19.34
CA LYS A 184 -3.80 -21.05 -19.99
C LYS A 184 -4.58 -22.15 -20.72
N LYS A 185 -5.51 -22.80 -20.04
CA LYS A 185 -6.33 -23.88 -20.62
C LYS A 185 -7.14 -23.38 -21.82
N MET A 186 -7.85 -22.27 -21.65
CA MET A 186 -8.75 -21.76 -22.69
C MET A 186 -7.98 -21.21 -23.90
N LYS A 187 -6.84 -20.58 -23.71
CA LYS A 187 -5.93 -20.21 -24.84
C LYS A 187 -5.43 -21.45 -25.59
N LYS A 188 -5.03 -22.50 -24.87
CA LYS A 188 -4.60 -23.77 -25.49
C LYS A 188 -5.72 -24.42 -26.30
N GLU A 189 -6.99 -24.26 -25.87
CA GLU A 189 -8.17 -24.71 -26.59
C GLU A 189 -8.57 -23.79 -27.77
N GLY A 190 -7.85 -22.69 -28.01
CA GLY A 190 -8.16 -21.74 -29.08
C GLY A 190 -9.41 -20.89 -28.83
N LYS A 191 -9.83 -20.74 -27.58
CA LYS A 191 -11.00 -19.90 -27.21
C LYS A 191 -10.73 -18.45 -27.46
N LYS A 192 -11.77 -17.69 -27.84
CA LYS A 192 -11.68 -16.25 -28.03
C LYS A 192 -11.48 -15.53 -26.70
N LYS A 193 -10.82 -14.38 -26.74
CA LYS A 193 -10.56 -13.53 -25.56
C LYS A 193 -11.85 -13.20 -24.79
N GLU A 194 -12.94 -12.92 -25.48
CA GLU A 194 -14.24 -12.64 -24.86
C GLU A 194 -14.73 -13.81 -24.00
N ASP A 195 -14.61 -15.06 -24.49
CA ASP A 195 -15.03 -16.26 -23.75
C ASP A 195 -14.11 -16.50 -22.54
N ILE A 196 -12.82 -16.25 -22.71
CA ILE A 196 -11.83 -16.32 -21.61
C ILE A 196 -12.20 -15.31 -20.54
N LEU A 197 -12.49 -14.07 -20.89
CA LEU A 197 -12.86 -13.01 -19.93
C LEU A 197 -14.19 -13.29 -19.24
N LYS A 198 -15.16 -13.89 -19.92
CA LYS A 198 -16.41 -14.36 -19.29
C LYS A 198 -16.14 -15.45 -18.25
N ALA A 199 -15.29 -16.42 -18.56
CA ALA A 199 -14.92 -17.46 -17.62
C ALA A 199 -14.17 -16.87 -16.40
N VAL A 200 -13.23 -15.94 -16.62
CA VAL A 200 -12.49 -15.27 -15.55
C VAL A 200 -13.41 -14.39 -14.69
N ALA A 201 -14.40 -13.72 -15.26
CA ALA A 201 -15.34 -12.89 -14.52
C ALA A 201 -16.16 -13.66 -13.47
N LEU A 202 -16.31 -14.98 -13.64
CA LEU A 202 -17.01 -15.85 -12.69
C LEU A 202 -16.10 -16.34 -11.55
N ILE A 203 -14.79 -16.12 -11.63
CA ILE A 203 -13.85 -16.44 -10.55
C ILE A 203 -14.00 -15.38 -9.45
N PRO A 204 -14.15 -15.77 -8.18
CA PRO A 204 -14.33 -14.83 -7.08
C PRO A 204 -13.22 -13.78 -7.03
N GLY A 205 -13.58 -12.51 -6.87
CA GLY A 205 -12.65 -11.39 -6.82
C GLY A 205 -12.26 -10.80 -8.18
N CYS A 206 -12.71 -11.37 -9.29
CA CYS A 206 -12.40 -10.85 -10.62
C CYS A 206 -13.44 -9.81 -11.08
N TYR A 207 -12.99 -8.58 -11.20
CA TYR A 207 -13.72 -7.51 -11.87
C TYR A 207 -13.23 -7.39 -13.31
N VAL A 208 -14.14 -7.61 -14.27
CA VAL A 208 -13.87 -7.49 -15.72
C VAL A 208 -14.60 -6.23 -16.22
N PRO A 209 -13.90 -5.07 -16.33
CA PRO A 209 -14.56 -3.77 -16.52
C PRO A 209 -15.43 -3.65 -17.76
N ARG A 210 -15.10 -4.37 -18.86
CA ARG A 210 -15.88 -4.33 -20.12
C ARG A 210 -17.29 -4.88 -19.99
N PHE A 211 -17.62 -5.61 -18.92
CA PHE A 211 -18.96 -6.13 -18.68
C PHE A 211 -19.86 -5.19 -17.89
N TYR A 212 -19.38 -3.96 -17.64
CA TYR A 212 -20.12 -2.93 -16.91
C TYR A 212 -19.98 -1.58 -17.56
N GLU A 213 -21.03 -0.76 -17.45
CA GLU A 213 -21.07 0.63 -17.89
C GLU A 213 -21.49 1.55 -16.75
N ASN A 214 -20.82 2.69 -16.61
CA ASN A 214 -21.20 3.69 -15.63
C ASN A 214 -22.45 4.45 -16.09
N ILE A 215 -23.35 4.77 -15.17
CA ILE A 215 -24.53 5.59 -15.37
C ILE A 215 -24.23 6.98 -14.79
N PHE A 216 -24.66 8.01 -15.49
CA PHE A 216 -24.51 9.40 -15.08
C PHE A 216 -25.84 10.11 -15.04
N ASP A 217 -26.02 10.97 -14.03
CA ASP A 217 -27.17 11.85 -13.98
C ASP A 217 -27.13 12.85 -15.17
N PRO A 218 -28.21 12.97 -15.96
CA PRO A 218 -28.19 13.82 -17.16
C PRO A 218 -28.01 15.31 -16.88
N SER A 219 -28.43 15.80 -15.71
CA SER A 219 -28.39 17.22 -15.33
C SER A 219 -27.08 17.62 -14.69
N THR A 220 -26.64 16.85 -13.69
CA THR A 220 -25.44 17.16 -12.89
C THR A 220 -24.17 16.53 -13.46
N LYS A 221 -24.30 15.57 -14.38
CA LYS A 221 -23.19 14.76 -14.92
C LYS A 221 -22.45 13.94 -13.85
N ARG A 222 -23.01 13.82 -12.64
CA ARG A 222 -22.46 13.02 -11.56
C ARG A 222 -22.64 11.53 -11.82
N TYR A 223 -21.75 10.74 -11.25
CA TYR A 223 -21.92 9.29 -11.24
C TYR A 223 -23.21 8.91 -10.51
N ALA A 224 -24.03 8.06 -11.13
CA ALA A 224 -25.35 7.64 -10.62
C ALA A 224 -25.46 6.12 -10.45
N GLY A 225 -24.39 5.38 -10.70
CA GLY A 225 -24.37 3.93 -10.57
C GLY A 225 -23.74 3.23 -11.78
N TYR A 226 -23.97 1.93 -11.88
CA TYR A 226 -23.52 1.13 -13.00
C TYR A 226 -24.62 0.16 -13.46
N LYS A 227 -24.50 -0.30 -14.71
CA LYS A 227 -25.31 -1.39 -15.25
C LYS A 227 -24.40 -2.49 -15.81
N LYS A 228 -24.89 -3.72 -15.79
CA LYS A 228 -24.22 -4.84 -16.44
C LYS A 228 -24.50 -4.79 -17.96
N LEU A 229 -23.47 -5.07 -18.75
CA LEU A 229 -23.56 -5.25 -20.19
C LEU A 229 -23.64 -6.74 -20.58
N TRP A 230 -23.37 -7.61 -19.61
CA TRP A 230 -23.54 -9.05 -19.72
C TRP A 230 -24.26 -9.58 -18.48
N ASP A 231 -25.38 -10.26 -18.66
CA ASP A 231 -26.23 -10.73 -17.55
C ASP A 231 -25.52 -11.70 -16.61
N GLY A 232 -24.55 -12.48 -17.12
CA GLY A 232 -23.73 -13.39 -16.33
C GLY A 232 -22.68 -12.69 -15.45
N ALA A 233 -22.45 -11.39 -15.63
CA ALA A 233 -21.50 -10.67 -14.79
C ALA A 233 -22.00 -10.57 -13.33
N PRO A 234 -21.10 -10.70 -12.31
CA PRO A 234 -21.48 -10.55 -10.91
C PRO A 234 -22.08 -9.18 -10.59
N ASP A 235 -23.08 -9.12 -9.71
CA ASP A 235 -23.65 -7.85 -9.26
C ASP A 235 -22.71 -7.09 -8.32
N LYS A 236 -21.87 -7.80 -7.57
CA LYS A 236 -20.86 -7.29 -6.66
C LYS A 236 -19.58 -8.12 -6.75
N ILE A 237 -18.45 -7.48 -6.63
CA ILE A 237 -17.15 -8.15 -6.56
C ILE A 237 -16.66 -8.10 -5.10
N TYR A 238 -16.55 -9.27 -4.49
CA TYR A 238 -16.12 -9.38 -3.09
C TYR A 238 -14.61 -9.42 -2.97
N TRP A 239 -14.07 -8.63 -2.05
CA TRP A 239 -12.66 -8.69 -1.67
C TRP A 239 -12.29 -10.08 -1.17
N GLN A 240 -11.37 -10.75 -1.84
CA GLN A 240 -10.95 -12.09 -1.43
C GLN A 240 -10.04 -12.03 -0.20
N LYS A 241 -10.23 -12.98 0.72
CA LYS A 241 -9.51 -13.06 1.99
C LYS A 241 -9.04 -14.49 2.23
N VAL A 242 -7.75 -14.62 2.58
CA VAL A 242 -7.07 -15.90 2.82
C VAL A 242 -6.88 -16.12 4.31
N ASP A 243 -7.03 -17.37 4.76
CA ASP A 243 -6.67 -17.77 6.10
C ASP A 243 -5.16 -17.99 6.22
N ILE A 244 -4.43 -16.93 6.51
CA ILE A 244 -2.95 -16.99 6.64
C ILE A 244 -2.47 -17.81 7.87
N SER A 245 -3.37 -18.26 8.74
CA SER A 245 -3.01 -19.16 9.85
C SER A 245 -2.86 -20.61 9.38
N ASP A 246 -3.40 -20.96 8.21
CA ASP A 246 -3.28 -22.30 7.63
C ASP A 246 -1.84 -22.56 7.17
N PRO A 247 -1.19 -23.63 7.69
CA PRO A 247 0.18 -23.99 7.31
C PRO A 247 0.41 -24.18 5.81
N LYS A 248 -0.64 -24.50 5.05
CA LYS A 248 -0.55 -24.65 3.59
C LYS A 248 -0.07 -23.38 2.88
N TYR A 249 -0.15 -22.20 3.52
CA TYR A 249 0.34 -20.93 2.97
C TYR A 249 1.74 -20.53 3.49
N ASN A 250 2.42 -21.36 4.29
CA ASN A 250 3.76 -21.03 4.78
C ASN A 250 4.75 -20.81 3.62
N TYR A 251 4.67 -21.64 2.57
CA TYR A 251 5.53 -21.49 1.41
C TYR A 251 5.49 -20.10 0.78
N THR A 252 4.39 -19.38 0.89
CA THR A 252 4.25 -18.04 0.28
C THR A 252 5.20 -17.00 0.88
N ILE A 253 5.68 -17.22 2.11
CA ILE A 253 6.65 -16.34 2.79
C ILE A 253 8.01 -17.01 3.01
N VAL A 254 8.12 -18.31 2.85
CA VAL A 254 9.34 -19.12 3.08
C VAL A 254 10.05 -19.43 1.78
N ASP A 255 9.28 -19.86 0.77
CA ASP A 255 9.82 -20.53 -0.42
C ASP A 255 10.34 -19.52 -1.44
N TYR A 256 11.67 -19.47 -1.50
CA TYR A 256 12.37 -18.91 -2.64
C TYR A 256 13.00 -20.11 -3.33
N LYS A 257 12.47 -20.54 -4.49
CA LYS A 257 13.14 -21.60 -5.28
C LYS A 257 14.61 -21.25 -5.41
N LYS A 258 15.48 -22.21 -5.10
CA LYS A 258 16.95 -22.04 -5.11
C LYS A 258 17.47 -21.44 -6.42
N ASP A 259 16.76 -21.59 -7.52
CA ASP A 259 17.12 -21.06 -8.83
C ASP A 259 16.86 -19.55 -8.99
N VAL A 260 15.88 -19.01 -8.27
CA VAL A 260 15.67 -17.56 -8.11
C VAL A 260 16.62 -17.00 -7.04
N ALA A 261 17.01 -17.82 -6.06
CA ALA A 261 17.92 -17.46 -4.97
C ALA A 261 19.38 -17.21 -5.38
N ARG A 262 19.76 -17.48 -6.63
CA ARG A 262 21.07 -17.03 -7.15
C ARG A 262 21.19 -15.51 -7.17
N ASN A 263 20.07 -14.81 -7.18
CA ASN A 263 20.04 -13.37 -7.04
C ASN A 263 19.51 -12.95 -5.67
N ARG A 264 20.42 -12.68 -4.73
CA ARG A 264 20.15 -12.11 -3.38
C ARG A 264 19.34 -10.80 -3.40
N LEU A 265 19.11 -10.23 -4.59
CA LEU A 265 18.37 -8.99 -4.81
C LEU A 265 16.85 -9.12 -4.63
N TYR A 266 16.29 -10.35 -4.69
CA TYR A 266 14.85 -10.60 -4.53
C TYR A 266 14.42 -10.99 -3.12
N LEU A 267 15.37 -11.23 -2.20
CA LEU A 267 15.03 -11.54 -0.83
C LEU A 267 14.68 -10.26 -0.06
N THR A 268 13.44 -10.12 0.34
CA THR A 268 13.07 -9.11 1.33
C THR A 268 13.40 -9.60 2.73
N LYS A 269 13.94 -8.71 3.56
CA LYS A 269 14.12 -8.96 5.00
C LYS A 269 12.79 -9.06 5.75
N ASP A 270 11.68 -8.80 5.07
CA ASP A 270 10.35 -8.74 5.64
C ASP A 270 9.77 -10.13 5.84
N VAL A 271 9.19 -10.37 7.01
CA VAL A 271 8.45 -11.57 7.38
C VAL A 271 7.03 -11.16 7.75
N GLU A 272 6.06 -11.53 6.93
CA GLU A 272 4.66 -11.26 7.23
C GLU A 272 4.22 -12.06 8.46
N VAL A 273 3.71 -11.38 9.47
CA VAL A 273 3.21 -12.02 10.69
C VAL A 273 1.71 -11.85 10.88
N THR A 274 1.13 -10.76 10.33
CA THR A 274 -0.30 -10.45 10.49
C THR A 274 -0.89 -9.82 9.23
N ARG A 275 -2.20 -10.00 9.02
CA ARG A 275 -3.05 -9.24 8.10
C ARG A 275 -4.25 -8.67 8.82
N GLY A 276 -4.62 -7.43 8.46
CA GLY A 276 -5.62 -6.66 9.17
C GLY A 276 -5.03 -5.90 10.34
N CYS A 277 -5.92 -5.23 11.08
CA CYS A 277 -5.59 -4.43 12.25
C CYS A 277 -6.77 -4.49 13.22
N VAL A 278 -6.52 -4.39 14.51
CA VAL A 278 -7.55 -4.44 15.56
C VAL A 278 -8.10 -3.05 15.94
N HIS A 279 -7.41 -1.96 15.57
CA HIS A 279 -7.61 -0.64 16.21
C HIS A 279 -8.74 0.22 15.68
N GLY A 280 -9.19 0.07 14.46
CA GLY A 280 -10.39 0.76 13.96
C GLY A 280 -10.26 2.25 13.62
N CYS A 281 -9.07 2.76 13.30
CA CYS A 281 -8.90 4.16 12.90
C CYS A 281 -9.77 4.50 11.68
N ARG A 282 -10.60 5.58 11.76
CA ARG A 282 -11.65 5.93 10.80
C ARG A 282 -11.16 6.38 9.43
N PHE A 283 -9.93 6.83 9.34
CA PHE A 283 -9.29 7.22 8.08
C PHE A 283 -8.57 6.06 7.36
N CYS A 284 -8.39 4.92 8.05
CA CYS A 284 -7.46 3.89 7.62
C CYS A 284 -8.11 2.90 6.64
N ALA A 285 -7.80 3.02 5.36
CA ALA A 285 -8.29 2.13 4.33
C ALA A 285 -7.81 0.66 4.52
N PRO A 286 -6.53 0.36 4.79
CA PRO A 286 -6.10 -1.00 5.07
C PRO A 286 -6.85 -1.67 6.22
N PHE A 287 -7.24 -0.93 7.27
CA PHE A 287 -8.11 -1.48 8.31
C PHE A 287 -9.41 -2.02 7.73
N SER A 288 -10.07 -1.28 6.84
CA SER A 288 -11.34 -1.72 6.25
C SER A 288 -11.17 -2.89 5.27
N TRP A 289 -10.11 -2.90 4.46
CA TRP A 289 -9.90 -3.90 3.42
C TRP A 289 -9.46 -5.25 3.97
N TYR A 290 -8.54 -5.27 4.94
CA TYR A 290 -7.92 -6.47 5.47
C TYR A 290 -8.60 -7.05 6.72
N LYS A 291 -9.77 -6.50 7.13
CA LYS A 291 -10.58 -7.17 8.17
C LYS A 291 -11.03 -8.56 7.71
N PRO A 292 -11.12 -9.53 8.62
CA PRO A 292 -10.75 -9.49 10.03
C PRO A 292 -9.24 -9.59 10.24
N TYR A 293 -8.76 -9.19 11.42
CA TYR A 293 -7.36 -9.39 11.82
C TYR A 293 -7.04 -10.88 11.92
N ARG A 294 -5.96 -11.32 11.29
CA ARG A 294 -5.48 -12.70 11.23
C ARG A 294 -3.98 -12.75 11.47
N GLU A 295 -3.52 -13.84 12.06
CA GLU A 295 -2.11 -14.08 12.37
C GLU A 295 -1.57 -15.28 11.57
N ARG A 296 -0.33 -15.21 11.16
CA ARG A 296 0.39 -16.36 10.62
C ARG A 296 0.70 -17.37 11.75
N ASN A 297 0.65 -18.66 11.41
CA ASN A 297 1.10 -19.67 12.36
C ASN A 297 2.60 -19.51 12.65
N PHE A 298 2.98 -19.81 13.89
CA PHE A 298 4.32 -19.52 14.38
C PHE A 298 5.42 -20.35 13.70
N GLU A 299 5.13 -21.60 13.32
CA GLU A 299 6.10 -22.44 12.62
C GLU A 299 6.49 -21.83 11.28
N GLY A 300 5.51 -21.36 10.48
CA GLY A 300 5.78 -20.66 9.23
C GLY A 300 6.57 -19.37 9.44
N VAL A 301 6.31 -18.64 10.52
CA VAL A 301 7.10 -17.44 10.86
C VAL A 301 8.55 -17.83 11.19
N LYS A 302 8.79 -18.89 11.98
CA LYS A 302 10.14 -19.39 12.27
C LYS A 302 10.89 -19.84 11.01
N GLU A 303 10.22 -20.57 10.13
CA GLU A 303 10.79 -20.99 8.84
C GLU A 303 11.18 -19.79 7.98
N ALA A 304 10.30 -18.78 7.90
CA ALA A 304 10.57 -17.55 7.16
C ALA A 304 11.74 -16.73 7.74
N ILE A 305 11.88 -16.68 9.07
CA ILE A 305 13.03 -16.06 9.74
C ILE A 305 14.31 -16.81 9.40
N LYS A 306 14.29 -18.16 9.54
CA LYS A 306 15.44 -19.01 9.24
C LYS A 306 15.90 -18.90 7.78
N ALA A 307 14.96 -18.84 6.85
CA ALA A 307 15.26 -18.66 5.43
C ALA A 307 16.00 -17.34 5.12
N ARG A 308 15.98 -16.37 6.03
CA ARG A 308 16.64 -15.06 5.92
C ARG A 308 17.93 -14.94 6.75
N GLN A 309 18.41 -16.03 7.30
CA GLN A 309 19.59 -16.03 8.18
C GLN A 309 20.83 -15.41 7.49
N ASP A 310 21.05 -15.71 6.22
CA ASP A 310 22.16 -15.15 5.44
C ASP A 310 22.06 -13.64 5.22
N MET A 311 20.89 -13.04 5.40
CA MET A 311 20.70 -11.59 5.31
C MET A 311 21.16 -10.86 6.58
N GLY A 312 21.34 -11.59 7.69
CA GLY A 312 21.76 -11.06 8.98
C GLY A 312 20.74 -10.14 9.67
N THR A 313 19.59 -9.87 9.04
CA THR A 313 18.54 -9.01 9.60
C THR A 313 17.16 -9.41 9.10
N VAL A 314 16.14 -9.35 9.98
CA VAL A 314 14.73 -9.54 9.62
C VAL A 314 13.87 -8.39 10.17
N ARG A 315 12.74 -8.17 9.52
CA ARG A 315 11.73 -7.20 9.94
C ARG A 315 10.35 -7.86 9.89
N MET A 316 9.62 -7.81 11.00
CA MET A 316 8.25 -8.32 11.03
C MET A 316 7.31 -7.33 10.36
N MET A 317 6.45 -7.82 9.48
CA MET A 317 5.53 -7.03 8.67
C MET A 317 4.07 -7.37 8.95
N GLY A 318 3.27 -6.32 8.94
CA GLY A 318 1.82 -6.30 9.12
C GLY A 318 1.38 -4.85 9.24
N LEU A 319 0.09 -4.59 9.36
CA LEU A 319 -0.42 -3.23 9.63
C LEU A 319 -0.02 -2.76 11.04
N THR A 320 -0.04 -3.68 11.98
CA THR A 320 0.42 -3.51 13.36
C THR A 320 1.13 -4.80 13.79
N PRO A 321 2.38 -5.02 13.35
CA PRO A 321 3.08 -6.27 13.62
C PRO A 321 3.29 -6.51 15.11
N THR A 322 3.30 -5.46 15.92
CA THR A 322 3.40 -5.52 17.39
C THR A 322 2.17 -6.11 18.06
N ASP A 323 1.03 -6.18 17.36
CA ASP A 323 -0.18 -6.86 17.86
C ASP A 323 -0.10 -8.39 17.66
N TYR A 324 0.91 -8.90 16.93
CA TYR A 324 1.11 -10.34 16.77
C TYR A 324 1.26 -11.02 18.15
N SER A 325 0.42 -12.01 18.43
CA SER A 325 0.37 -12.63 19.75
C SER A 325 1.73 -13.22 20.18
N ARG A 326 2.50 -13.72 19.20
CA ARG A 326 3.82 -14.33 19.41
C ARG A 326 5.00 -13.44 19.00
N TYR A 327 4.81 -12.12 19.03
CA TYR A 327 5.83 -11.16 18.60
C TYR A 327 7.17 -11.32 19.32
N ASN A 328 7.16 -11.42 20.66
CA ASN A 328 8.38 -11.55 21.47
C ASN A 328 9.09 -12.87 21.18
N GLU A 329 8.35 -13.98 21.07
CA GLU A 329 8.92 -15.28 20.73
C GLU A 329 9.58 -15.29 19.34
N ALA A 330 8.95 -14.63 18.35
CA ALA A 330 9.53 -14.51 17.02
C ALA A 330 10.80 -13.66 17.00
N ARG A 331 10.81 -12.55 17.76
CA ARG A 331 12.01 -11.73 17.98
C ARG A 331 13.13 -12.52 18.63
N ASP A 332 12.83 -13.21 19.74
CA ASP A 332 13.81 -13.96 20.49
C ASP A 332 14.36 -15.14 19.68
N TYR A 333 13.53 -15.76 18.84
CA TYR A 333 13.96 -16.76 17.88
C TYR A 333 14.95 -16.19 16.84
N ALA A 334 14.66 -15.01 16.27
CA ALA A 334 15.58 -14.36 15.35
C ALA A 334 16.94 -14.08 16.02
N ILE A 335 16.93 -13.55 17.24
CA ILE A 335 18.13 -13.27 18.04
C ILE A 335 18.92 -14.55 18.30
N SER A 336 18.26 -15.67 18.63
CA SER A 336 18.90 -16.97 18.88
C SER A 336 19.66 -17.53 17.67
N LEU A 337 19.23 -17.13 16.45
CA LEU A 337 19.91 -17.46 15.19
C LEU A 337 21.03 -16.46 14.80
N GLY A 338 21.33 -15.48 15.66
CA GLY A 338 22.28 -14.41 15.35
C GLY A 338 21.76 -13.38 14.36
N ILE A 339 20.46 -13.38 14.07
CA ILE A 339 19.80 -12.46 13.15
C ILE A 339 19.40 -11.21 13.91
N GLN A 340 19.70 -10.03 13.35
CA GLN A 340 19.26 -8.76 13.91
C GLN A 340 17.79 -8.54 13.62
N TYR A 341 17.07 -8.09 14.63
CA TYR A 341 15.70 -7.65 14.50
C TYR A 341 15.64 -6.14 14.23
N ASP A 342 14.97 -5.75 13.15
CA ASP A 342 14.76 -4.34 12.78
C ASP A 342 13.27 -3.98 12.95
N GLY A 343 12.94 -3.19 13.97
CA GLY A 343 11.61 -2.60 14.15
C GLY A 343 11.38 -1.51 13.10
N TYR A 344 10.17 -1.43 12.52
CA TYR A 344 9.87 -0.47 11.46
C TYR A 344 9.00 0.68 11.96
N SER A 345 7.70 0.46 12.07
CA SER A 345 6.74 1.43 12.58
C SER A 345 6.04 0.82 13.77
N GLU A 346 6.00 1.53 14.87
CA GLU A 346 5.48 1.02 16.12
C GLU A 346 4.39 1.95 16.63
N ARG A 347 3.38 1.36 17.28
CA ARG A 347 2.48 2.15 18.12
C ARG A 347 3.26 2.60 19.34
N ILE A 348 3.14 3.87 19.69
CA ILE A 348 3.89 4.44 20.81
C ILE A 348 3.52 3.77 22.15
N ASP A 349 2.25 3.39 22.32
CA ASP A 349 1.73 2.69 23.49
C ASP A 349 2.21 1.23 23.64
N GLN A 350 2.88 0.70 22.59
CA GLN A 350 3.47 -0.63 22.60
C GLN A 350 5.01 -0.62 22.65
N PHE A 351 5.60 0.56 22.83
CA PHE A 351 7.05 0.73 22.81
C PHE A 351 7.76 -0.16 23.83
N GLU A 352 7.21 -0.34 25.03
CA GLU A 352 7.79 -1.22 26.05
C GLU A 352 7.92 -2.67 25.60
N ARG A 353 6.89 -3.18 24.91
CA ARG A 353 6.87 -4.55 24.39
C ARG A 353 7.90 -4.77 23.30
N THR A 354 8.20 -3.75 22.50
CA THR A 354 9.05 -3.84 21.33
C THR A 354 10.50 -3.46 21.59
N TRP A 355 10.76 -2.82 22.73
CA TRP A 355 12.10 -2.36 23.08
C TRP A 355 13.02 -3.55 23.41
N ASP A 356 14.22 -3.48 22.84
CA ASP A 356 15.35 -4.36 23.15
C ASP A 356 16.60 -3.52 23.30
N ASP A 357 17.36 -3.69 24.39
CA ASP A 357 18.60 -2.98 24.69
C ASP A 357 19.68 -3.22 23.62
N ASN A 358 19.64 -4.37 22.94
CA ASN A 358 20.54 -4.71 21.84
C ASN A 358 20.16 -4.06 20.51
N ARG A 359 19.05 -3.33 20.46
CA ARG A 359 18.59 -2.64 19.24
C ARG A 359 19.63 -1.63 18.75
N ARG A 360 20.18 -1.87 17.55
CA ARG A 360 21.14 -0.96 16.93
C ARG A 360 20.51 0.36 16.48
N LYS A 361 19.29 0.32 16.03
CA LYS A 361 18.59 1.48 15.49
C LYS A 361 18.11 2.40 16.60
N LYS A 362 18.78 3.51 16.77
CA LYS A 362 18.45 4.55 17.77
C LYS A 362 17.41 5.55 17.24
N SER A 363 16.53 5.11 16.33
CA SER A 363 15.42 5.90 15.79
C SER A 363 14.11 5.12 15.86
N VAL A 364 13.00 5.83 16.08
CA VAL A 364 11.65 5.28 16.12
C VAL A 364 10.70 6.16 15.33
N CYS A 365 9.65 5.57 14.77
CA CYS A 365 8.58 6.27 14.06
C CYS A 365 7.25 6.01 14.76
N PHE A 366 6.63 7.05 15.29
CA PHE A 366 5.32 6.99 15.95
C PHE A 366 4.24 7.65 15.10
N ALA A 367 3.16 6.94 14.85
CA ALA A 367 1.98 7.45 14.16
C ALA A 367 0.99 8.02 15.19
N LEU A 368 1.15 9.30 15.53
CA LEU A 368 0.27 10.01 16.46
C LEU A 368 -1.04 10.45 15.80
N GLU A 369 -1.00 10.75 14.51
CA GLU A 369 -2.05 11.23 13.62
C GLU A 369 -2.49 12.66 13.91
N CYS A 370 -2.85 13.00 15.16
CA CYS A 370 -3.38 14.31 15.59
C CYS A 370 -2.68 14.78 16.85
N ALA A 371 -2.55 16.10 17.01
CA ALA A 371 -1.86 16.72 18.14
C ALA A 371 -2.60 16.53 19.47
N ASN A 372 -3.93 16.75 19.48
CA ASN A 372 -4.71 16.74 20.69
C ASN A 372 -5.63 15.51 20.83
N ALA A 373 -6.02 15.21 22.06
CA ALA A 373 -6.80 14.02 22.39
C ALA A 373 -8.21 14.03 21.75
N GLU A 374 -8.83 15.20 21.58
CA GLU A 374 -10.15 15.27 20.94
C GLU A 374 -10.09 14.83 19.49
N MET A 375 -9.14 15.37 18.72
CA MET A 375 -8.96 14.96 17.33
C MET A 375 -8.55 13.48 17.23
N ARG A 376 -7.75 12.94 18.17
CA ARG A 376 -7.47 11.51 18.20
C ARG A 376 -8.73 10.66 18.44
N ARG A 377 -9.66 11.09 19.31
CA ARG A 377 -10.97 10.44 19.46
C ARG A 377 -11.81 10.51 18.18
N ARG A 378 -11.82 11.66 17.49
CA ARG A 378 -12.55 11.82 16.21
C ARG A 378 -12.07 10.85 15.15
N VAL A 379 -10.77 10.61 15.06
CA VAL A 379 -10.20 9.63 14.12
C VAL A 379 -10.15 8.21 14.67
N ASN A 380 -10.68 7.97 15.86
CA ASN A 380 -10.66 6.69 16.58
C ASN A 380 -9.24 6.12 16.80
N LYS A 381 -8.31 7.00 17.20
CA LYS A 381 -6.95 6.64 17.58
C LYS A 381 -6.87 6.60 19.11
N HIS A 382 -7.08 5.42 19.68
CA HIS A 382 -7.05 5.20 21.12
C HIS A 382 -5.64 5.44 21.68
N LEU A 383 -5.36 6.70 22.04
CA LEU A 383 -4.07 7.11 22.57
C LEU A 383 -4.27 8.34 23.50
N PRO A 384 -4.50 8.13 24.80
CA PRO A 384 -4.56 9.20 25.80
C PRO A 384 -3.22 9.96 25.91
N ASP A 385 -3.27 11.23 26.34
CA ASP A 385 -2.09 12.07 26.43
C ASP A 385 -1.07 11.55 27.46
N ASP A 386 -1.53 11.05 28.60
CA ASP A 386 -0.67 10.47 29.63
C ASP A 386 0.08 9.24 29.13
N VAL A 387 -0.59 8.34 28.41
CA VAL A 387 0.02 7.17 27.77
C VAL A 387 1.03 7.59 26.72
N PHE A 388 0.70 8.56 25.87
CA PHE A 388 1.61 9.11 24.88
C PHE A 388 2.89 9.66 25.53
N TRP A 389 2.75 10.55 26.53
CA TRP A 389 3.89 11.19 27.17
C TRP A 389 4.75 10.22 27.97
N ALA A 390 4.14 9.27 28.66
CA ALA A 390 4.87 8.22 29.40
C ALA A 390 5.74 7.38 28.43
N ALA A 391 5.16 6.88 27.35
CA ALA A 391 5.87 6.09 26.36
C ALA A 391 6.93 6.89 25.60
N PHE A 392 6.66 8.14 25.26
CA PHE A 392 7.63 9.03 24.60
C PHE A 392 8.85 9.27 25.50
N LYS A 393 8.65 9.66 26.76
CA LYS A 393 9.74 9.87 27.73
C LYS A 393 10.58 8.60 27.92
N LYS A 394 9.91 7.46 28.00
CA LYS A 394 10.57 6.16 28.12
C LYS A 394 11.43 5.83 26.91
N ALA A 395 10.93 6.08 25.70
CA ALA A 395 11.68 5.87 24.47
C ALA A 395 12.98 6.70 24.43
N ILE A 396 12.91 7.98 24.78
CA ILE A 396 14.09 8.84 24.83
C ILE A 396 15.06 8.38 25.92
N GLY A 397 14.57 8.01 27.11
CA GLY A 397 15.36 7.47 28.21
C GLY A 397 16.08 6.17 27.84
N ALA A 398 15.42 5.29 27.10
CA ALA A 398 15.98 4.03 26.60
C ALA A 398 17.04 4.20 25.49
N GLY A 399 17.33 5.43 25.06
CA GLY A 399 18.44 5.72 24.15
C GLY A 399 18.04 6.05 22.72
N ILE A 400 16.77 6.27 22.43
CA ILE A 400 16.33 6.78 21.15
C ILE A 400 16.85 8.22 20.98
N ILE A 401 17.54 8.48 19.88
CA ILE A 401 18.13 9.78 19.55
C ILE A 401 17.35 10.51 18.44
N LYS A 402 16.55 9.78 17.66
CA LYS A 402 15.70 10.36 16.62
C LYS A 402 14.29 9.79 16.72
N THR A 403 13.32 10.66 16.98
CA THR A 403 11.90 10.31 16.96
C THR A 403 11.22 10.98 15.78
N LYS A 404 10.66 10.16 14.88
CA LYS A 404 9.80 10.65 13.82
C LYS A 404 8.35 10.54 14.27
N VAL A 405 7.59 11.62 14.13
CA VAL A 405 6.16 11.67 14.45
C VAL A 405 5.38 11.89 13.16
N MET A 406 4.41 11.02 12.90
CA MET A 406 3.54 11.13 11.74
C MET A 406 2.19 11.70 12.18
N CYS A 407 1.77 12.77 11.51
CA CYS A 407 0.50 13.45 11.73
C CYS A 407 -0.19 13.77 10.40
N MET A 408 -1.49 14.08 10.48
CA MET A 408 -2.29 14.53 9.37
C MET A 408 -2.89 15.91 9.65
N ILE A 409 -3.15 16.67 8.59
CA ILE A 409 -3.93 17.90 8.57
C ILE A 409 -4.98 17.84 7.45
N GLY A 410 -6.02 18.66 7.52
CA GLY A 410 -7.16 18.61 6.61
C GLY A 410 -8.19 17.55 6.97
N LEU A 411 -8.14 17.04 8.20
CA LEU A 411 -9.09 16.06 8.72
C LEU A 411 -10.51 16.63 8.81
N PRO A 412 -11.55 15.79 8.71
CA PRO A 412 -12.90 16.20 9.03
C PRO A 412 -12.98 16.80 10.44
N PHE A 413 -13.74 17.88 10.57
CA PHE A 413 -13.97 18.61 11.85
C PHE A 413 -12.73 19.30 12.43
N GLU A 414 -11.60 19.31 11.73
CA GLU A 414 -10.39 20.04 12.12
C GLU A 414 -10.60 21.55 12.08
N THR A 415 -10.04 22.25 13.05
CA THR A 415 -10.04 23.69 13.18
C THR A 415 -8.61 24.26 13.13
N GLN A 416 -8.49 25.58 13.01
CA GLN A 416 -7.18 26.25 13.07
C GLN A 416 -6.44 25.97 14.40
N LYS A 417 -7.19 25.84 15.50
CA LYS A 417 -6.61 25.51 16.80
C LYS A 417 -5.88 24.17 16.78
N ASP A 418 -6.45 23.16 16.12
CA ASP A 418 -5.87 21.81 16.07
C ASP A 418 -4.51 21.82 15.35
N VAL A 419 -4.36 22.68 14.34
CA VAL A 419 -3.08 22.87 13.62
C VAL A 419 -2.08 23.62 14.50
N ILE A 420 -2.51 24.64 15.25
CA ILE A 420 -1.66 25.33 16.23
C ILE A 420 -1.19 24.37 17.32
N ASP A 421 -2.09 23.51 17.81
CA ASP A 421 -1.76 22.47 18.80
C ASP A 421 -0.65 21.53 18.29
N LEU A 422 -0.58 21.27 16.97
CA LEU A 422 0.49 20.46 16.39
C LEU A 422 1.88 21.13 16.50
N HIS A 423 1.95 22.45 16.34
CA HIS A 423 3.18 23.20 16.57
C HIS A 423 3.59 23.17 18.05
N ASN A 424 2.63 23.41 18.94
CA ASN A 424 2.88 23.40 20.38
C ASN A 424 3.36 22.04 20.85
N LEU A 425 2.77 20.96 20.34
CA LEU A 425 3.20 19.59 20.63
C LEU A 425 4.65 19.34 20.20
N MET A 426 5.04 19.82 19.02
CA MET A 426 6.41 19.66 18.53
C MET A 426 7.42 20.38 19.41
N ASP A 427 7.11 21.60 19.82
CA ASP A 427 8.00 22.37 20.71
C ASP A 427 8.09 21.69 22.08
N GLU A 428 7.00 21.19 22.63
CA GLU A 428 6.97 20.45 23.88
C GLU A 428 7.75 19.15 23.81
N MET A 429 7.53 18.34 22.77
CA MET A 429 8.28 17.09 22.54
C MET A 429 9.77 17.36 22.43
N TRP A 430 10.16 18.40 21.69
CA TRP A 430 11.55 18.77 21.57
C TRP A 430 12.13 19.17 22.93
N ARG A 431 11.44 20.03 23.70
CA ARG A 431 11.87 20.45 25.05
C ARG A 431 12.05 19.25 25.96
N VAL A 432 11.05 18.40 26.09
CA VAL A 432 11.07 17.19 26.93
C VAL A 432 12.16 16.21 26.50
N SER A 433 12.34 16.01 25.21
CA SER A 433 13.38 15.10 24.72
C SER A 433 14.79 15.57 25.08
N ARG A 434 15.03 16.89 25.04
CA ARG A 434 16.32 17.50 25.33
C ARG A 434 16.65 17.50 26.83
N GLU A 435 15.64 17.59 27.67
CA GLU A 435 15.82 17.47 29.13
C GLU A 435 16.32 16.06 29.50
N ILE A 436 15.81 15.02 28.81
CA ILE A 436 16.19 13.64 29.06
C ILE A 436 17.52 13.30 28.35
N ARG A 437 17.65 13.72 27.08
CA ARG A 437 18.80 13.44 26.22
C ARG A 437 19.13 14.63 25.32
N PRO A 438 20.16 15.40 25.61
CA PRO A 438 20.51 16.64 24.88
C PRO A 438 20.74 16.48 23.37
N MET A 439 21.07 15.28 22.89
CA MET A 439 21.32 14.97 21.48
C MET A 439 20.07 14.52 20.71
N SER A 440 18.90 14.50 21.34
CA SER A 440 17.67 14.04 20.70
C SER A 440 17.22 14.98 19.58
N ALA A 441 16.70 14.38 18.50
CA ALA A 441 16.07 15.07 17.39
C ALA A 441 14.62 14.60 17.21
N ILE A 442 13.72 15.54 16.93
CA ILE A 442 12.33 15.26 16.62
C ILE A 442 12.09 15.63 15.15
N GLU A 443 11.56 14.66 14.39
CA GLU A 443 11.14 14.84 13.00
C GLU A 443 9.61 14.77 12.93
N LEU A 444 8.96 15.84 12.51
CA LEU A 444 7.52 15.83 12.23
C LEU A 444 7.29 15.56 10.73
N SER A 445 6.52 14.54 10.44
CA SER A 445 6.04 14.22 9.10
C SER A 445 4.54 14.48 9.02
N VAL A 446 4.15 15.51 8.28
CA VAL A 446 2.74 15.90 8.11
C VAL A 446 2.24 15.45 6.76
N ASN A 447 1.10 14.76 6.75
CA ASN A 447 0.41 14.36 5.53
C ASN A 447 -0.94 15.10 5.44
N LEU A 448 -1.35 15.46 4.23
CA LEU A 448 -2.71 15.92 4.00
C LEU A 448 -3.65 14.71 4.05
N PHE A 449 -4.75 14.85 4.76
CA PHE A 449 -5.80 13.83 4.82
C PHE A 449 -6.40 13.56 3.44
N LEU A 450 -6.68 12.28 3.16
CA LEU A 450 -7.35 11.82 1.95
C LEU A 450 -8.57 10.98 2.35
N PRO A 451 -9.78 11.35 1.90
CA PRO A 451 -10.97 10.52 2.10
C PRO A 451 -10.87 9.25 1.24
N LYS A 452 -10.56 8.13 1.88
CA LYS A 452 -10.37 6.85 1.19
C LYS A 452 -11.69 6.07 1.06
N PRO A 453 -11.93 5.39 -0.08
CA PRO A 453 -13.04 4.47 -0.26
C PRO A 453 -13.13 3.41 0.84
N HIS A 454 -14.33 2.95 1.13
CA HIS A 454 -14.62 1.92 2.12
C HIS A 454 -14.20 2.24 3.55
N THR A 455 -13.96 3.51 3.88
CA THR A 455 -13.68 3.97 5.25
C THR A 455 -14.82 4.81 5.80
N PRO A 456 -14.94 4.97 7.13
CA PRO A 456 -15.87 5.93 7.70
C PRO A 456 -15.75 7.35 7.13
N PHE A 457 -14.55 7.73 6.68
CA PHE A 457 -14.31 9.07 6.12
C PHE A 457 -14.47 9.15 4.59
N GLN A 458 -15.05 8.14 3.94
CA GLN A 458 -15.30 8.17 2.49
C GLN A 458 -16.30 9.26 2.06
N TRP A 459 -17.15 9.76 2.97
CA TRP A 459 -18.07 10.86 2.72
C TRP A 459 -17.44 12.25 2.90
N ALA A 460 -16.30 12.34 3.56
CA ALA A 460 -15.63 13.61 3.82
C ALA A 460 -15.22 14.31 2.51
N ALA A 461 -15.29 15.63 2.49
CA ALA A 461 -14.66 16.41 1.44
C ALA A 461 -13.14 16.22 1.49
N HIS A 462 -12.50 16.17 0.32
CA HIS A 462 -11.07 16.45 0.25
C HIS A 462 -10.90 17.96 0.26
N ARG A 463 -10.52 18.49 1.38
CA ARG A 463 -10.26 19.93 1.54
C ARG A 463 -8.77 20.16 1.38
N GLU A 464 -8.42 21.10 0.51
CA GLU A 464 -7.22 21.87 0.77
C GLU A 464 -7.53 22.64 2.04
N SER A 465 -6.95 22.19 3.14
CA SER A 465 -7.17 22.88 4.40
C SER A 465 -6.87 24.36 4.23
N PRO A 466 -7.79 25.30 4.47
CA PRO A 466 -7.47 26.73 4.43
C PRO A 466 -6.30 27.08 5.36
N TRP A 467 -6.09 26.24 6.38
CA TRP A 467 -4.99 26.31 7.34
C TRP A 467 -3.67 25.79 6.76
N MET A 468 -3.68 25.07 5.64
CA MET A 468 -2.48 24.51 5.03
C MET A 468 -1.54 25.63 4.59
N ALA A 469 -2.05 26.66 3.93
CA ALA A 469 -1.25 27.81 3.52
C ALA A 469 -0.65 28.51 4.74
N ASP A 470 -1.46 28.73 5.79
CA ASP A 470 -1.00 29.31 7.04
C ASP A 470 -0.03 28.41 7.78
N PHE A 471 -0.28 27.13 7.83
CA PHE A 471 0.64 26.15 8.42
C PHE A 471 1.98 26.16 7.67
N VAL A 472 1.97 26.09 6.35
CA VAL A 472 3.18 26.14 5.53
C VAL A 472 3.89 27.48 5.66
N ARG A 473 3.15 28.59 5.71
CA ARG A 473 3.70 29.94 5.89
C ARG A 473 4.36 30.07 7.26
N ILE A 474 3.64 29.86 8.36
CA ILE A 474 4.15 29.94 9.75
C ILE A 474 5.35 29.02 9.90
N TYR A 475 5.31 27.90 9.28
CA TYR A 475 6.35 26.92 9.37
C TYR A 475 7.60 27.31 8.56
N ASN A 476 7.43 27.83 7.33
CA ASN A 476 8.56 28.33 6.54
C ASN A 476 9.18 29.58 7.13
N GLU A 477 8.40 30.43 7.76
CA GLU A 477 8.90 31.60 8.52
C GLU A 477 9.78 31.15 9.70
N LYS A 478 9.44 30.04 10.36
CA LYS A 478 10.23 29.52 11.49
C LYS A 478 11.38 28.60 11.11
N PHE A 479 11.28 27.90 9.97
CA PHE A 479 12.11 26.73 9.68
C PHE A 479 12.61 26.62 8.24
N ASN A 480 12.66 27.64 7.52
CA ASN A 480 13.18 28.00 6.18
C ASN A 480 13.41 26.87 5.13
N ASP A 481 13.75 25.63 5.51
CA ASP A 481 13.98 24.48 4.60
C ASP A 481 13.40 23.15 5.16
N GLY A 482 12.55 23.26 6.17
CA GLY A 482 12.01 22.10 6.89
C GLY A 482 12.89 21.56 8.00
N SER A 483 14.10 22.10 8.20
CA SER A 483 14.94 21.86 9.35
C SER A 483 15.19 23.16 10.10
N TYR A 484 15.43 23.03 11.39
CA TYR A 484 15.57 24.15 12.30
C TYR A 484 16.78 23.90 13.17
N VAL A 485 17.80 24.67 12.91
CA VAL A 485 19.09 24.57 13.60
C VAL A 485 19.17 25.65 14.66
N VAL A 486 19.40 25.26 15.90
CA VAL A 486 19.61 26.16 17.04
C VAL A 486 21.01 25.94 17.56
N PHE A 487 21.69 27.03 17.87
CA PHE A 487 22.90 26.94 18.65
C PHE A 487 22.54 26.57 20.08
N ASP A 488 23.00 25.41 20.53
CA ASP A 488 22.81 24.97 21.90
C ASP A 488 23.97 25.43 22.76
N GLU A 489 23.74 26.41 23.61
CA GLU A 489 24.77 27.01 24.47
C GLU A 489 25.38 25.99 25.42
N LYS A 490 24.61 24.97 25.89
CA LYS A 490 25.13 23.95 26.80
C LYS A 490 26.06 22.97 26.10
N LEU A 491 25.85 22.74 24.81
CA LEU A 491 26.68 21.86 24.00
C LEU A 491 27.75 22.60 23.19
N GLY A 492 27.71 23.95 23.15
CA GLY A 492 28.61 24.75 22.37
C GLY A 492 28.61 24.49 20.87
N ARG A 493 27.47 24.01 20.33
CA ARG A 493 27.31 23.63 18.91
C ARG A 493 25.90 23.79 18.40
N ASN A 494 25.76 23.81 17.06
CA ASN A 494 24.47 23.77 16.41
C ASN A 494 23.83 22.36 16.54
N VAL A 495 22.56 22.33 16.88
CA VAL A 495 21.75 21.09 16.94
C VAL A 495 20.47 21.27 16.13
N VAL A 496 19.99 20.19 15.52
CA VAL A 496 18.69 20.19 14.83
C VAL A 496 17.59 20.10 15.88
N LYS A 497 16.80 21.16 16.02
CA LYS A 497 15.68 21.21 16.97
C LYS A 497 14.52 20.33 16.52
N GLY A 498 14.09 20.52 15.31
CA GLY A 498 13.03 19.76 14.72
C GLY A 498 13.20 19.75 13.21
N TRP A 499 12.83 18.67 12.61
CA TRP A 499 12.88 18.58 11.17
C TRP A 499 11.53 18.16 10.63
N ARG A 500 11.12 18.78 9.54
CA ARG A 500 9.81 18.56 8.94
C ARG A 500 9.92 17.98 7.55
N ASN A 501 9.00 17.09 7.26
CA ASN A 501 8.70 16.71 5.90
C ASN A 501 7.19 16.79 5.69
N VAL A 502 6.70 17.82 5.02
CA VAL A 502 5.33 17.83 4.49
C VAL A 502 5.38 16.98 3.22
N LYS A 503 4.92 15.74 3.34
CA LYS A 503 4.89 14.84 2.22
C LYS A 503 3.72 15.16 1.29
N GLY A 504 4.04 15.42 0.05
CA GLY A 504 3.10 15.68 -1.01
C GLY A 504 2.69 17.15 -1.12
N SER A 505 2.75 17.68 -2.33
CA SER A 505 2.12 18.98 -2.61
C SER A 505 0.60 18.85 -2.53
N PRO A 506 -0.15 19.92 -2.25
CA PRO A 506 -1.61 19.91 -2.32
C PRO A 506 -2.13 19.35 -3.65
N ALA A 507 -1.51 19.70 -4.76
CA ALA A 507 -1.88 19.19 -6.09
C ALA A 507 -1.67 17.68 -6.23
N GLY A 508 -0.59 17.11 -5.67
CA GLY A 508 -0.35 15.67 -5.68
C GLY A 508 -1.39 14.90 -4.87
N ARG A 509 -1.78 15.45 -3.73
CA ARG A 509 -2.82 14.86 -2.89
C ARG A 509 -4.20 14.95 -3.53
N ARG A 510 -4.49 16.05 -4.24
CA ARG A 510 -5.73 16.18 -5.02
C ARG A 510 -5.81 15.10 -6.10
N LEU A 511 -4.73 14.87 -6.84
CA LEU A 511 -4.69 13.79 -7.84
C LEU A 511 -4.91 12.41 -7.21
N GLU A 512 -4.29 12.13 -6.07
CA GLU A 512 -4.49 10.89 -5.34
C GLU A 512 -5.96 10.71 -4.91
N ALA A 513 -6.59 11.78 -4.40
CA ALA A 513 -7.99 11.77 -4.06
C ALA A 513 -8.90 11.58 -5.28
N LEU A 514 -8.55 12.14 -6.43
CA LEU A 514 -9.27 11.92 -7.70
C LEU A 514 -9.15 10.48 -8.18
N LEU A 515 -7.97 9.87 -8.11
CA LEU A 515 -7.78 8.45 -8.48
C LEU A 515 -8.63 7.52 -7.61
N ASP A 516 -8.82 7.86 -6.34
CA ASP A 516 -9.64 7.08 -5.42
C ASP A 516 -11.16 7.31 -5.60
N ARG A 517 -11.58 8.44 -6.18
CA ARG A 517 -12.99 8.87 -6.19
C ARG A 517 -13.59 9.07 -7.57
N ALA A 518 -12.77 9.14 -8.62
CA ALA A 518 -13.24 9.39 -9.97
C ALA A 518 -13.81 8.13 -10.64
N ASP A 519 -14.70 8.37 -11.59
CA ASP A 519 -15.24 7.35 -12.48
C ASP A 519 -14.33 7.14 -13.73
N ARG A 520 -14.69 6.19 -14.60
CA ARG A 520 -13.89 5.78 -15.76
C ARG A 520 -13.62 6.87 -16.80
N ARG A 521 -14.39 7.98 -16.82
CA ARG A 521 -14.12 9.13 -17.71
C ARG A 521 -12.78 9.79 -17.39
N PHE A 522 -12.26 9.62 -16.17
CA PHE A 522 -10.96 10.12 -15.75
C PHE A 522 -9.78 9.45 -16.48
N CYS A 523 -9.94 8.23 -16.97
CA CYS A 523 -8.87 7.40 -17.52
C CYS A 523 -8.16 8.04 -18.73
N VAL A 524 -8.90 8.37 -19.76
CA VAL A 524 -8.33 8.92 -21.03
C VAL A 524 -7.62 10.26 -20.84
N PRO A 525 -8.21 11.27 -20.18
CA PRO A 525 -7.51 12.53 -19.92
C PRO A 525 -6.27 12.35 -19.05
N MET A 526 -6.29 11.45 -18.10
CA MET A 526 -5.13 11.10 -17.26
C MET A 526 -3.98 10.56 -18.14
N ILE A 527 -4.22 9.56 -18.98
CA ILE A 527 -3.21 8.98 -19.87
C ILE A 527 -2.62 10.08 -20.78
N LYS A 528 -3.48 10.85 -21.47
CA LYS A 528 -3.04 11.90 -22.38
C LYS A 528 -2.18 12.94 -21.68
N THR A 529 -2.55 13.35 -20.48
CA THR A 529 -1.83 14.38 -19.73
C THR A 529 -0.49 13.85 -19.20
N ILE A 530 -0.45 12.61 -18.67
CA ILE A 530 0.78 11.97 -18.23
C ILE A 530 1.80 11.91 -19.37
N LEU A 531 1.38 11.45 -20.54
CA LEU A 531 2.27 11.33 -21.70
C LEU A 531 2.71 12.70 -22.25
N LYS A 532 1.79 13.67 -22.33
CA LYS A 532 2.08 15.02 -22.82
C LYS A 532 3.16 15.73 -22.01
N PHE A 533 3.08 15.63 -20.68
CA PHE A 533 4.01 16.29 -19.76
C PHE A 533 5.10 15.38 -19.22
N ASN A 534 5.15 14.12 -19.66
CA ASN A 534 6.14 13.11 -19.25
C ASN A 534 6.24 12.96 -17.73
N ILE A 535 5.09 12.79 -17.05
CA ILE A 535 4.96 12.77 -15.58
C ILE A 535 5.27 11.39 -15.02
N TYR A 536 6.17 11.31 -14.05
CA TYR A 536 6.53 10.10 -13.30
C TYR A 536 6.28 10.30 -11.79
N SER A 537 6.03 9.20 -11.07
CA SER A 537 5.81 9.27 -9.62
C SER A 537 7.05 9.65 -8.79
N GLU A 538 8.22 9.56 -9.39
CA GLU A 538 9.51 9.84 -8.74
C GLU A 538 9.93 11.30 -8.79
N GLN A 539 9.24 12.09 -9.60
CA GLN A 539 9.54 13.51 -9.80
C GLN A 539 8.89 14.37 -8.73
N ASP A 540 9.31 15.62 -8.65
CA ASP A 540 8.68 16.60 -7.76
C ASP A 540 7.16 16.66 -8.01
N TRP A 541 6.43 16.20 -7.01
CA TRP A 541 4.98 16.06 -7.06
C TRP A 541 4.24 17.41 -7.14
N GLY A 542 4.91 18.53 -6.84
CA GLY A 542 4.30 19.84 -6.84
C GLY A 542 3.88 20.30 -8.24
N GLU A 543 4.84 20.55 -9.10
CA GLU A 543 4.60 21.14 -10.43
C GLU A 543 4.00 20.14 -11.41
N SER A 544 4.52 18.89 -11.41
CA SER A 544 4.06 17.86 -12.33
C SER A 544 2.59 17.47 -12.09
N ASN A 545 2.18 17.41 -10.83
CA ASN A 545 0.79 17.08 -10.49
C ASN A 545 -0.17 18.25 -10.69
N SER A 546 0.29 19.49 -10.55
CA SER A 546 -0.50 20.65 -10.94
C SER A 546 -0.82 20.61 -12.43
N LYS A 547 0.15 20.27 -13.29
CA LYS A 547 -0.05 20.11 -14.73
C LYS A 547 -1.03 18.97 -15.04
N LEU A 548 -0.91 17.83 -14.33
CA LEU A 548 -1.80 16.69 -14.51
C LEU A 548 -3.24 17.05 -14.12
N TRP A 549 -3.42 17.67 -12.96
CA TRP A 549 -4.74 18.09 -12.51
C TRP A 549 -5.39 19.09 -13.47
N VAL A 550 -4.68 20.15 -13.87
CA VAL A 550 -5.18 21.15 -14.83
C VAL A 550 -5.55 20.50 -16.16
N GLY A 551 -4.70 19.61 -16.69
CA GLY A 551 -4.96 18.90 -17.94
C GLY A 551 -6.19 18.02 -17.88
N VAL A 552 -6.36 17.25 -16.80
CA VAL A 552 -7.55 16.42 -16.59
C VAL A 552 -8.81 17.28 -16.43
N LYS A 553 -8.77 18.30 -15.55
CA LYS A 553 -9.90 19.21 -15.32
C LYS A 553 -10.39 19.85 -16.61
N THR A 554 -9.46 20.41 -17.40
CA THR A 554 -9.77 21.03 -18.67
C THR A 554 -10.41 20.04 -19.65
N TYR A 555 -9.87 18.83 -19.75
CA TYR A 555 -10.43 17.81 -20.64
C TYR A 555 -11.83 17.39 -20.20
N MET A 556 -12.06 17.14 -18.89
CA MET A 556 -13.35 16.76 -18.34
C MET A 556 -14.41 17.83 -18.60
N GLN A 557 -14.06 19.11 -18.44
CA GLN A 557 -14.96 20.21 -18.70
C GLN A 557 -15.32 20.32 -20.19
N ILE A 558 -14.35 20.18 -21.10
CA ILE A 558 -14.56 20.32 -22.54
C ILE A 558 -15.39 19.16 -23.11
N HIS A 559 -15.04 17.91 -22.73
CA HIS A 559 -15.59 16.73 -23.38
C HIS A 559 -16.85 16.16 -22.68
N TYR A 560 -17.01 16.43 -21.39
CA TYR A 560 -18.12 15.87 -20.60
C TYR A 560 -18.99 16.95 -19.92
N GLY A 561 -18.62 18.22 -20.00
CA GLY A 561 -19.31 19.29 -19.28
C GLY A 561 -19.30 19.10 -17.76
N TYR A 562 -18.27 18.45 -17.22
CA TYR A 562 -18.19 18.06 -15.82
C TYR A 562 -16.95 18.65 -15.15
N ASP A 563 -17.16 19.34 -14.01
CA ASP A 563 -16.06 19.76 -13.16
C ASP A 563 -15.63 18.60 -12.27
N ILE A 564 -14.45 18.04 -12.53
CA ILE A 564 -13.92 16.89 -11.78
C ILE A 564 -13.72 17.18 -10.29
N ASP A 565 -13.55 18.45 -9.90
CA ASP A 565 -13.42 18.83 -8.48
C ASP A 565 -14.70 18.57 -7.70
N ASP A 566 -15.85 18.45 -8.37
CA ASP A 566 -17.10 18.06 -7.73
C ASP A 566 -17.05 16.65 -7.09
N THR A 567 -16.14 15.78 -7.55
CA THR A 567 -15.91 14.48 -6.91
C THR A 567 -15.26 14.59 -5.54
N LEU A 568 -14.63 15.73 -5.24
CA LEU A 568 -13.90 15.99 -4.00
C LEU A 568 -14.76 16.62 -2.90
N ARG A 569 -16.04 16.90 -3.20
CA ARG A 569 -16.99 17.47 -2.22
C ARG A 569 -17.32 16.48 -1.10
N GLU A 570 -17.94 16.97 -0.05
CA GLU A 570 -18.63 16.14 0.93
C GLU A 570 -19.81 15.41 0.28
N LEU A 571 -20.03 14.17 0.66
CA LEU A 571 -21.02 13.29 0.06
C LEU A 571 -22.06 12.89 1.10
N GLU A 572 -23.28 12.63 0.64
CA GLU A 572 -24.38 12.16 1.47
C GLU A 572 -24.39 10.62 1.57
N PHE A 573 -25.11 10.09 2.56
CA PHE A 573 -25.17 8.64 2.80
C PHE A 573 -25.58 7.84 1.56
N ASP A 574 -26.58 8.30 0.83
CA ASP A 574 -27.17 7.63 -0.32
C ASP A 574 -26.48 7.92 -1.65
N THR A 575 -25.45 8.78 -1.66
CA THR A 575 -24.66 9.08 -2.86
C THR A 575 -24.07 7.80 -3.45
N PRO A 576 -24.35 7.46 -4.73
CA PRO A 576 -23.70 6.34 -5.40
C PRO A 576 -22.20 6.61 -5.58
N PHE A 577 -21.38 5.61 -5.31
CA PHE A 577 -19.94 5.72 -5.44
C PHE A 577 -19.40 4.90 -6.62
N PRO A 578 -18.38 5.37 -7.35
CA PRO A 578 -17.72 4.59 -8.40
C PRO A 578 -17.13 3.26 -7.91
N TRP A 579 -16.89 3.12 -6.62
CA TRP A 579 -16.39 1.89 -5.98
C TRP A 579 -17.49 0.99 -5.40
N ASP A 580 -18.77 1.34 -5.53
CA ASP A 580 -19.87 0.54 -4.97
C ASP A 580 -19.97 -0.87 -5.57
N ILE A 581 -19.36 -1.11 -6.73
CA ILE A 581 -19.27 -2.47 -7.30
C ILE A 581 -18.39 -3.39 -6.45
N ILE A 582 -17.47 -2.85 -5.66
CA ILE A 582 -16.56 -3.61 -4.79
C ILE A 582 -17.16 -3.72 -3.39
N ASP A 583 -17.16 -4.92 -2.82
CA ASP A 583 -17.53 -5.17 -1.42
C ASP A 583 -16.34 -5.70 -0.63
N VAL A 584 -15.83 -4.89 0.28
CA VAL A 584 -14.71 -5.27 1.18
C VAL A 584 -15.17 -6.02 2.44
N GLY A 585 -16.47 -6.21 2.59
CA GLY A 585 -17.08 -6.92 3.72
C GLY A 585 -17.64 -6.03 4.82
N THR A 586 -17.26 -4.77 4.88
CA THR A 586 -17.79 -3.82 5.89
C THR A 586 -19.10 -3.21 5.39
N ASN A 587 -20.12 -3.18 6.25
CA ASN A 587 -21.42 -2.63 5.89
C ASN A 587 -21.37 -1.10 5.77
N ARG A 588 -22.15 -0.55 4.82
CA ARG A 588 -22.23 0.89 4.57
C ARG A 588 -22.81 1.64 5.77
N GLU A 589 -23.83 1.06 6.40
CA GLU A 589 -24.48 1.61 7.59
C GLU A 589 -23.50 1.74 8.76
N PHE A 590 -22.69 0.72 9.00
CA PHE A 590 -21.63 0.78 10.02
C PHE A 590 -20.61 1.89 9.73
N LEU A 591 -20.18 2.04 8.48
CA LEU A 591 -19.24 3.11 8.11
C LEU A 591 -19.86 4.50 8.34
N TRP A 592 -21.17 4.66 8.05
CA TRP A 592 -21.88 5.90 8.27
C TRP A 592 -22.08 6.22 9.75
N GLU A 593 -22.42 5.23 10.57
CA GLU A 593 -22.48 5.40 12.04
C GLU A 593 -21.13 5.85 12.59
N GLU A 594 -20.05 5.29 12.12
CA GLU A 594 -18.69 5.69 12.50
C GLU A 594 -18.36 7.12 12.05
N TRP A 595 -18.84 7.55 10.89
CA TRP A 595 -18.76 8.94 10.45
C TRP A 595 -19.50 9.87 11.42
N GLN A 596 -20.72 9.51 11.81
CA GLN A 596 -21.51 10.28 12.78
C GLN A 596 -20.89 10.29 14.18
N ARG A 597 -20.32 9.19 14.64
CA ARG A 597 -19.58 9.12 15.93
C ARG A 597 -18.35 10.02 15.91
N SER A 598 -17.66 10.11 14.78
CA SER A 598 -16.52 11.00 14.60
C SER A 598 -16.90 12.47 14.83
N SER A 599 -18.04 12.93 14.30
CA SER A 599 -18.52 14.32 14.50
C SER A 599 -18.73 14.69 15.97
N LYS A 600 -18.98 13.69 16.83
CA LYS A 600 -19.20 13.85 18.27
C LYS A 600 -17.96 13.49 19.11
N ALA A 601 -16.82 13.20 18.48
CA ALA A 601 -15.61 12.70 19.14
C ALA A 601 -15.84 11.43 20.00
N HIS A 602 -16.83 10.60 19.64
CA HIS A 602 -17.11 9.33 20.32
C HIS A 602 -16.22 8.22 19.75
N GLU A 603 -15.54 7.50 20.60
CA GLU A 603 -14.71 6.36 20.22
C GLU A 603 -15.55 5.09 20.05
N THR A 604 -15.04 4.18 19.22
CA THR A 604 -15.52 2.82 19.05
C THR A 604 -14.40 1.88 19.43
N GLU A 605 -14.67 0.92 20.29
CA GLU A 605 -13.66 -0.05 20.73
C GLU A 605 -13.02 -0.80 19.57
N GLY A 606 -11.74 -1.12 19.72
CA GLY A 606 -11.02 -1.97 18.78
C GLY A 606 -11.55 -3.40 18.77
N CYS A 607 -11.31 -4.12 17.69
CA CYS A 607 -11.74 -5.53 17.54
C CYS A 607 -11.18 -6.45 18.62
N ASN A 608 -10.13 -6.02 19.29
CA ASN A 608 -9.54 -6.69 20.42
C ASN A 608 -10.37 -6.58 21.72
N PHE A 609 -11.21 -5.58 21.88
CA PHE A 609 -12.07 -5.42 23.07
C PHE A 609 -13.51 -5.89 22.86
N GLY A 610 -14.00 -5.83 21.64
CA GLY A 610 -15.35 -6.23 21.33
C GLY A 610 -15.70 -6.24 19.84
N CYS A 611 -16.89 -6.75 19.50
CA CYS A 611 -17.38 -6.74 18.14
C CYS A 611 -18.28 -5.52 17.92
N ALA A 612 -17.87 -4.63 17.03
CA ALA A 612 -18.64 -3.45 16.62
C ALA A 612 -19.70 -3.73 15.54
N ASN A 613 -19.99 -4.99 15.23
CA ASN A 613 -20.99 -5.42 14.23
C ASN A 613 -20.79 -4.83 12.81
N CYS A 614 -19.54 -4.69 12.38
CA CYS A 614 -19.21 -4.11 11.08
C CYS A 614 -19.63 -4.93 9.85
N GLY A 615 -20.15 -6.16 10.03
CA GLY A 615 -20.66 -7.04 8.97
C GLY A 615 -19.62 -8.01 8.39
N VAL A 616 -18.33 -7.82 8.63
CA VAL A 616 -17.27 -8.63 7.98
C VAL A 616 -17.39 -10.12 8.27
N VAL A 617 -17.66 -10.52 9.50
CA VAL A 617 -17.68 -11.95 9.87
C VAL A 617 -18.82 -12.71 9.17
N SER A 618 -19.99 -12.08 9.00
CA SER A 618 -21.12 -12.70 8.31
C SER A 618 -20.85 -12.92 6.81
N LYS A 619 -20.03 -12.07 6.20
CA LYS A 619 -19.67 -12.17 4.78
C LYS A 619 -18.49 -13.12 4.50
N TYR A 620 -17.70 -13.45 5.51
CA TYR A 620 -16.55 -14.36 5.40
C TYR A 620 -16.62 -15.51 6.42
N PRO A 621 -17.62 -16.40 6.33
CA PRO A 621 -17.82 -17.48 7.28
C PRO A 621 -16.64 -18.46 7.35
N GLN A 622 -15.85 -18.59 6.27
CA GLN A 622 -14.65 -19.43 6.22
C GLN A 622 -13.53 -18.96 7.18
N LEU A 623 -13.58 -17.70 7.61
CA LEU A 623 -12.64 -17.13 8.61
C LEU A 623 -13.20 -17.16 10.04
N ASN A 624 -14.38 -17.75 10.22
CA ASN A 624 -14.98 -17.89 11.54
C ASN A 624 -14.16 -18.85 12.40
N GLY A 625 -13.85 -18.47 13.65
CA GLY A 625 -12.94 -19.22 14.53
C GLY A 625 -11.44 -18.97 14.29
N LYS A 626 -11.06 -18.32 13.19
CA LYS A 626 -9.67 -18.12 12.74
C LYS A 626 -9.22 -16.66 12.79
N SER A 627 -10.04 -15.80 13.36
CA SER A 627 -9.80 -14.37 13.47
C SER A 627 -10.23 -13.84 14.83
N VAL A 628 -9.71 -12.68 15.21
CA VAL A 628 -10.08 -12.01 16.49
C VAL A 628 -11.59 -11.82 16.62
N CYS A 629 -12.29 -11.54 15.53
CA CYS A 629 -13.74 -11.31 15.52
C CYS A 629 -14.59 -12.49 16.05
N SER A 630 -14.09 -13.71 15.94
CA SER A 630 -14.79 -14.94 16.34
C SER A 630 -14.36 -15.45 17.71
N GLN A 631 -13.31 -14.90 18.28
CA GLN A 631 -12.70 -15.40 19.53
C GLN A 631 -13.07 -14.55 20.75
N LYS A 632 -14.26 -13.97 20.78
CA LYS A 632 -14.77 -12.98 21.75
C LYS A 632 -14.46 -13.19 23.26
N LYS A 633 -13.93 -14.33 23.68
CA LYS A 633 -13.64 -14.62 25.09
C LYS A 633 -12.23 -15.09 25.41
N LYS A 634 -11.39 -15.42 24.42
CA LYS A 634 -10.07 -16.02 24.67
C LYS A 634 -8.89 -15.05 24.72
N TRP A 635 -9.07 -13.82 24.24
CA TRP A 635 -7.97 -12.88 24.02
C TRP A 635 -7.89 -11.76 25.07
N PHE A 636 -8.89 -11.63 25.95
CA PHE A 636 -9.01 -10.51 26.90
C PHE A 636 -9.09 -10.99 28.32
N ASP A 637 -8.16 -10.49 29.11
CA ASP A 637 -8.25 -10.45 30.57
C ASP A 637 -8.80 -9.08 30.97
N GLU A 638 -9.95 -9.06 31.65
CA GLU A 638 -10.60 -7.84 32.15
C GLU A 638 -9.70 -7.06 33.12
N SER A 639 -8.59 -7.66 33.57
CA SER A 639 -7.59 -7.03 34.45
C SER A 639 -6.58 -6.13 33.72
N ASN A 640 -6.58 -6.07 32.37
CA ASN A 640 -5.64 -5.26 31.60
C ASN A 640 -6.32 -4.16 30.77
N PRO A 641 -6.59 -2.98 31.34
CA PRO A 641 -7.27 -1.89 30.66
C PRO A 641 -6.44 -1.24 29.55
N SER A 642 -5.15 -1.57 29.40
CA SER A 642 -4.28 -1.01 28.34
C SER A 642 -4.46 -1.66 26.99
N GLY A 643 -5.26 -2.75 26.88
CA GLY A 643 -5.51 -3.43 25.61
C GLY A 643 -4.29 -4.11 24.97
N VAL A 644 -3.21 -4.27 25.71
CA VAL A 644 -2.07 -5.07 25.29
C VAL A 644 -2.45 -6.54 25.37
N LEU A 645 -2.36 -7.26 24.27
CA LEU A 645 -2.55 -8.71 24.23
C LEU A 645 -1.60 -9.38 25.24
N GLN A 646 -2.11 -9.79 26.39
CA GLN A 646 -1.39 -10.70 27.28
C GLN A 646 -1.75 -12.14 26.92
N LEU A 647 -0.75 -12.98 26.78
CA LEU A 647 -0.96 -14.43 26.67
C LEU A 647 -1.71 -14.91 27.89
N ALA A 648 -2.70 -15.77 27.71
CA ALA A 648 -3.37 -16.40 28.82
C ALA A 648 -2.34 -17.15 29.71
N PRO A 649 -2.46 -17.11 31.07
CA PRO A 649 -1.47 -17.67 31.98
C PRO A 649 -1.13 -19.17 31.78
N ASP A 650 -2.03 -19.91 31.19
CA ASP A 650 -1.92 -21.33 30.84
C ASP A 650 -0.97 -21.60 29.66
N GLN A 651 -0.65 -20.61 28.83
CA GLN A 651 0.31 -20.76 27.74
C GLN A 651 1.77 -20.50 28.17
N ILE A 652 2.00 -19.96 29.34
CA ILE A 652 3.33 -19.71 29.92
C ILE A 652 3.92 -20.95 30.61
N LYS A 653 3.11 -21.95 30.96
CA LYS A 653 3.53 -23.12 31.71
C LYS A 653 4.02 -24.34 30.91
N GLY A 654 4.21 -24.18 29.59
CA GLY A 654 4.67 -25.28 28.71
C GLY A 654 6.19 -25.36 28.49
N GLY A 655 7.04 -24.90 29.42
CA GLY A 655 8.47 -24.81 29.19
C GLY A 655 9.39 -25.09 30.37
N THR A 656 8.99 -25.96 31.34
CA THR A 656 9.94 -26.55 32.28
C THR A 656 9.47 -27.94 32.69
N ASN A 657 9.88 -28.96 31.92
CA ASN A 657 10.23 -30.28 32.44
C ASN A 657 10.63 -31.19 31.26
N GLY A 658 11.90 -31.61 31.26
CA GLY A 658 12.46 -32.70 30.45
C GLY A 658 13.64 -32.25 29.61
#